data_634e9f6750aef3d49a19c8189783afe7
#
_entry.id   634e9f6750aef3d49a19c8189783afe7
#
_cell.length_a   1.000
_cell.length_b   1.000
_cell.length_c   1.000
_cell.angle_alpha   90.00
_cell.angle_beta   90.00
_cell.angle_gamma   90.00
#
_symmetry.space_group_name_H-M   'P 1'
#
loop_
_entity.id
_entity.type
_entity.pdbx_description
1 polymer ?
#
loop_
_entity_poly.entity_id
_entity_poly.type
_entity_poly.pdbx_seq_one_letter_code
_entity_poly.pdbx_strand_id
1 'polypeptide(L)'
;MAQWVPPPLPAELIARRRGPLVGRGAELAVFEQAWERVERGNRQAVFIGGEPGAGKTRLAAEVAGTLFDHGVAVLVGSSTADEDVPYAPFAEALDRLLIAGPPGSMAEPLSEVGSQLRRLSPHVGRHVPDDGPAAPAGPARQALFDAMTGFLRRLAVDRPIALILDDLHWAQLPTLALLEHVLIGCADVRVLVVVTFRTTEPDRSDDLATRLAELHRFDGVRRLDLAGLDTEAIAEFVARTQQMAPASARTAAALLREKTGGNPFFLTELVNDLEIRGGLATLGTHQTVPASIGDAIARRLAGLGGGVRAVIEQAAVLGQTFDLPALVSTCETEGGATLAAIDSAEAVGLVRAVHDSDGEFAFVHALTREAVLAGMAASRLRVMHARAAEALEGRADPSLVPRLANHFLRAHVLGYHEKALQYARRAARMAEQSLAYEDAAKWFERAASLPELSLAERARLHLDAAANHVRGASFVRARVIYERIGAMDDPLTRLEAAVGYEEANWRPGQSNSRAADLLASALESSGLQADDPRYVQALGSFGRALAFAGEAARAREVGADAIERARAIGETAVLLHTLKTSLWQGLTPEMSEVQAERAAEVSGMALARRDYESLGAASHFHALVSYLAGRPDGLAAATADMRRAAQACGQPSFGFVGACIEQALAYLRGDFAGAERCADLALRTGDLFGAEDTEGSNGVQMFMIRRETGDLKRFGGFVDGSETFAGRWVPGLLALYTELQCEHGMTRALNRLLNRNLDDRLEDAQWPMELVFMVEAALALSNREAVHALRPFVSRYAGKNLVAGQFVALFGSADRYLARMAALCGDGAAAQRHFAAAIEMDRRMGSVVHISETLARHALFAASCGRIEEARHLAGEARTVAGAIGQNRVVALADSVLAAPPAGPDGLTEREVEVLRLLAEGLSNRAIGERLFISTNTAANHVRNILIKTGAANRTQAAMYAADHELLG
;
A
#
# COMPACT_ATOMS: atom_id res chain seq x y z
N MET A 1 6.95 -41.26 -2.87
CA MET A 1 6.64 -40.03 -2.10
C MET A 1 6.21 -40.46 -0.71
N ALA A 2 6.95 -40.05 0.33
CA ALA A 2 6.52 -40.31 1.70
C ALA A 2 5.19 -39.54 1.91
N GLN A 3 4.22 -40.27 2.46
CA GLN A 3 2.90 -39.68 2.71
C GLN A 3 3.07 -38.54 3.74
N TRP A 4 2.85 -37.29 3.34
CA TRP A 4 2.91 -36.14 4.24
C TRP A 4 1.86 -36.31 5.34
N VAL A 5 2.28 -36.21 6.60
CA VAL A 5 1.40 -36.27 7.75
C VAL A 5 1.29 -34.87 8.35
N PRO A 6 0.07 -34.36 8.65
CA PRO A 6 -0.09 -33.08 9.34
C PRO A 6 0.72 -33.05 10.64
N PRO A 7 1.36 -31.92 10.97
CA PRO A 7 2.06 -31.79 12.25
C PRO A 7 1.04 -31.97 13.40
N PRO A 8 1.41 -32.61 14.51
CA PRO A 8 0.53 -32.76 15.65
C PRO A 8 0.13 -31.39 16.20
N LEU A 9 -1.11 -31.29 16.69
CA LEU A 9 -1.54 -30.06 17.36
C LEU A 9 -0.66 -29.78 18.61
N PRO A 10 -0.35 -28.50 18.90
CA PRO A 10 0.34 -28.13 20.12
C PRO A 10 -0.34 -28.72 21.35
N ALA A 11 0.44 -29.27 22.27
CA ALA A 11 -0.08 -29.85 23.52
C ALA A 11 -0.93 -28.85 24.31
N GLU A 12 -0.57 -27.56 24.23
CA GLU A 12 -1.35 -26.47 24.83
C GLU A 12 -2.77 -26.34 24.26
N LEU A 13 -2.93 -26.44 22.95
CA LEU A 13 -4.25 -26.43 22.31
C LEU A 13 -5.05 -27.69 22.69
N ILE A 14 -4.40 -28.85 22.71
CA ILE A 14 -5.02 -30.11 23.14
C ILE A 14 -5.49 -29.98 24.59
N ALA A 15 -4.66 -29.44 25.47
CA ALA A 15 -5.03 -29.24 26.88
C ALA A 15 -6.20 -28.28 27.04
N ARG A 16 -6.33 -27.26 26.21
CA ARG A 16 -7.49 -26.35 26.24
C ARG A 16 -8.79 -26.97 25.76
N ARG A 17 -8.79 -28.08 25.02
CA ARG A 17 -9.97 -28.85 24.65
C ARG A 17 -10.55 -29.72 25.79
N ARG A 18 -9.82 -29.85 26.88
CA ARG A 18 -10.31 -30.61 28.03
C ARG A 18 -11.53 -29.95 28.67
N GLY A 19 -12.55 -30.73 28.98
CA GLY A 19 -13.81 -30.24 29.51
C GLY A 19 -14.85 -29.87 28.44
N PRO A 20 -16.13 -29.73 28.85
CA PRO A 20 -17.21 -29.46 27.92
C PRO A 20 -17.13 -28.05 27.32
N LEU A 21 -17.31 -27.93 26.00
CA LEU A 21 -17.61 -26.65 25.34
C LEU A 21 -19.13 -26.46 25.39
N VAL A 22 -19.60 -25.42 26.04
CA VAL A 22 -21.04 -25.17 26.26
C VAL A 22 -21.41 -23.81 25.67
N GLY A 23 -22.65 -23.66 25.17
CA GLY A 23 -23.20 -22.37 24.72
C GLY A 23 -22.52 -21.72 23.54
N ARG A 24 -21.80 -22.48 22.68
CA ARG A 24 -21.03 -21.97 21.54
C ARG A 24 -21.43 -22.57 20.18
N GLY A 25 -22.64 -23.10 20.11
CA GLY A 25 -23.11 -23.75 18.87
C GLY A 25 -23.27 -22.78 17.70
N ALA A 26 -23.72 -21.55 17.95
CA ALA A 26 -23.86 -20.52 16.92
C ALA A 26 -22.51 -20.08 16.35
N GLU A 27 -21.51 -19.92 17.23
CA GLU A 27 -20.16 -19.58 16.85
C GLU A 27 -19.49 -20.71 16.04
N LEU A 28 -19.64 -21.96 16.43
CA LEU A 28 -19.13 -23.10 15.66
C LEU A 28 -19.75 -23.18 14.27
N ALA A 29 -21.06 -22.92 14.12
CA ALA A 29 -21.71 -22.90 12.81
C ALA A 29 -21.11 -21.83 11.86
N VAL A 30 -20.56 -20.72 12.37
CA VAL A 30 -19.83 -19.73 11.56
C VAL A 30 -18.57 -20.37 10.95
N PHE A 31 -17.85 -21.18 11.71
CA PHE A 31 -16.65 -21.87 11.23
C PHE A 31 -16.98 -22.98 10.23
N GLU A 32 -18.06 -23.73 10.43
CA GLU A 32 -18.55 -24.74 9.48
C GLU A 32 -18.83 -24.09 8.12
N GLN A 33 -19.58 -22.97 8.12
CA GLN A 33 -19.87 -22.22 6.89
C GLN A 33 -18.62 -21.62 6.24
N ALA A 34 -17.65 -21.15 7.04
CA ALA A 34 -16.38 -20.64 6.52
C ALA A 34 -15.59 -21.78 5.88
N TRP A 35 -15.54 -22.95 6.54
CA TRP A 35 -14.83 -24.12 6.03
C TRP A 35 -15.39 -24.63 4.70
N GLU A 36 -16.70 -24.71 4.55
CA GLU A 36 -17.33 -25.07 3.28
C GLU A 36 -16.91 -24.16 2.12
N ARG A 37 -16.67 -22.88 2.39
CA ARG A 37 -16.18 -21.94 1.37
C ARG A 37 -14.70 -22.13 1.06
N VAL A 38 -13.91 -22.49 2.07
CA VAL A 38 -12.49 -22.85 1.90
C VAL A 38 -12.36 -24.07 0.99
N GLU A 39 -13.18 -25.10 1.19
CA GLU A 39 -13.18 -26.29 0.33
C GLU A 39 -13.52 -25.97 -1.13
N ARG A 40 -14.33 -24.92 -1.37
CA ARG A 40 -14.65 -24.41 -2.72
C ARG A 40 -13.55 -23.58 -3.35
N GLY A 41 -12.41 -23.39 -2.69
CA GLY A 41 -11.24 -22.69 -3.25
C GLY A 41 -11.09 -21.22 -2.83
N ASN A 42 -11.85 -20.74 -1.84
CA ASN A 42 -11.81 -19.35 -1.42
C ASN A 42 -11.26 -19.21 0.00
N ARG A 43 -10.25 -18.38 0.20
CA ARG A 43 -9.77 -18.02 1.54
C ARG A 43 -10.94 -17.49 2.39
N GLN A 44 -11.01 -17.95 3.64
CA GLN A 44 -11.86 -17.37 4.68
C GLN A 44 -11.02 -16.94 5.88
N ALA A 45 -11.42 -15.89 6.57
CA ALA A 45 -10.80 -15.48 7.82
C ALA A 45 -11.88 -15.19 8.87
N VAL A 46 -11.67 -15.69 10.09
CA VAL A 46 -12.56 -15.47 11.23
C VAL A 46 -11.77 -14.83 12.36
N PHE A 47 -12.14 -13.61 12.72
CA PHE A 47 -11.52 -12.80 13.77
C PHE A 47 -12.37 -12.89 15.05
N ILE A 48 -11.87 -13.61 16.04
CA ILE A 48 -12.55 -13.84 17.32
C ILE A 48 -12.16 -12.73 18.30
N GLY A 49 -13.06 -11.78 18.50
CA GLY A 49 -12.94 -10.73 19.50
C GLY A 49 -13.61 -11.11 20.82
N GLY A 50 -13.25 -10.46 21.90
CA GLY A 50 -13.92 -10.61 23.20
C GLY A 50 -13.06 -10.23 24.38
N GLU A 51 -13.69 -10.10 25.54
CA GLU A 51 -13.00 -9.80 26.81
C GLU A 51 -11.95 -10.85 27.19
N PRO A 52 -10.97 -10.51 28.01
CA PRO A 52 -10.08 -11.50 28.61
C PRO A 52 -10.89 -12.59 29.34
N GLY A 53 -10.56 -13.86 29.09
CA GLY A 53 -11.30 -14.98 29.70
C GLY A 53 -12.60 -15.39 29.02
N ALA A 54 -13.05 -14.71 27.96
CA ALA A 54 -14.30 -15.03 27.22
C ALA A 54 -14.28 -16.40 26.49
N GLY A 55 -13.12 -17.05 26.40
CA GLY A 55 -12.98 -18.37 25.80
C GLY A 55 -12.56 -18.37 24.33
N LYS A 56 -11.96 -17.28 23.83
CA LYS A 56 -11.47 -17.13 22.45
C LYS A 56 -10.53 -18.26 22.03
N THR A 57 -9.43 -18.44 22.78
CA THR A 57 -8.45 -19.51 22.51
C THR A 57 -9.06 -20.89 22.68
N ARG A 58 -10.04 -21.08 23.59
CA ARG A 58 -10.78 -22.34 23.74
C ARG A 58 -11.61 -22.68 22.49
N LEU A 59 -12.30 -21.68 21.94
CA LEU A 59 -13.06 -21.85 20.70
C LEU A 59 -12.12 -22.13 19.51
N ALA A 60 -11.03 -21.38 19.38
CA ALA A 60 -10.03 -21.63 18.35
C ALA A 60 -9.40 -23.03 18.46
N ALA A 61 -9.15 -23.52 19.68
CA ALA A 61 -8.67 -24.87 19.93
C ALA A 61 -9.67 -25.96 19.53
N GLU A 62 -10.97 -25.73 19.75
CA GLU A 62 -12.01 -26.69 19.31
C GLU A 62 -12.06 -26.77 17.79
N VAL A 63 -12.08 -25.62 17.11
CA VAL A 63 -12.03 -25.56 15.63
C VAL A 63 -10.77 -26.23 15.09
N ALA A 64 -9.61 -25.93 15.68
CA ALA A 64 -8.33 -26.56 15.32
C ALA A 64 -8.39 -28.08 15.43
N GLY A 65 -8.94 -28.58 16.56
CA GLY A 65 -9.06 -30.02 16.78
C GLY A 65 -10.00 -30.70 15.82
N THR A 66 -11.16 -30.10 15.56
CA THR A 66 -12.12 -30.64 14.58
C THR A 66 -11.50 -30.72 13.19
N LEU A 67 -10.81 -29.68 12.74
CA LEU A 67 -10.15 -29.67 11.45
C LEU A 67 -9.02 -30.70 11.38
N PHE A 68 -8.20 -30.78 12.44
CA PHE A 68 -7.13 -31.76 12.52
C PHE A 68 -7.65 -33.21 12.47
N ASP A 69 -8.75 -33.51 13.21
CA ASP A 69 -9.40 -34.82 13.21
C ASP A 69 -9.93 -35.20 11.81
N HIS A 70 -10.20 -34.19 10.93
CA HIS A 70 -10.52 -34.37 9.51
C HIS A 70 -9.28 -34.42 8.60
N GLY A 71 -8.06 -34.43 9.14
CA GLY A 71 -6.81 -34.53 8.38
C GLY A 71 -6.32 -33.22 7.76
N VAL A 72 -6.83 -32.08 8.22
CA VAL A 72 -6.39 -30.75 7.79
C VAL A 72 -5.06 -30.39 8.46
N ALA A 73 -4.16 -29.77 7.72
CA ALA A 73 -2.96 -29.18 8.28
C ALA A 73 -3.32 -27.90 9.08
N VAL A 74 -3.11 -27.97 10.38
CA VAL A 74 -3.36 -26.83 11.28
C VAL A 74 -2.03 -26.23 11.68
N LEU A 75 -1.76 -25.00 11.22
CA LEU A 75 -0.60 -24.18 11.55
C LEU A 75 -0.97 -23.25 12.70
N VAL A 76 -0.22 -23.25 13.78
CA VAL A 76 -0.55 -22.50 14.98
C VAL A 76 0.62 -21.65 15.41
N GLY A 77 0.37 -20.36 15.64
CA GLY A 77 1.31 -19.44 16.26
C GLY A 77 0.59 -18.47 17.19
N SER A 78 1.32 -17.94 18.14
CA SER A 78 0.81 -17.05 19.20
C SER A 78 1.65 -15.79 19.34
N SER A 79 1.02 -14.73 19.81
CA SER A 79 1.73 -13.51 20.25
C SER A 79 1.73 -13.45 21.76
N THR A 80 2.85 -13.02 22.35
CA THR A 80 2.97 -12.88 23.79
C THR A 80 3.38 -11.46 24.18
N ALA A 81 2.96 -11.00 25.36
CA ALA A 81 3.25 -9.64 25.85
C ALA A 81 4.74 -9.36 26.09
N ASP A 82 5.56 -10.39 26.25
CA ASP A 82 6.96 -10.27 26.67
C ASP A 82 7.97 -10.51 25.56
N GLU A 83 7.51 -11.01 24.43
CA GLU A 83 8.35 -11.31 23.29
C GLU A 83 8.08 -10.29 22.19
N ASP A 84 8.80 -9.16 22.22
CA ASP A 84 8.82 -8.20 21.13
C ASP A 84 9.64 -8.77 19.94
N VAL A 85 9.24 -9.99 19.48
CA VAL A 85 9.86 -10.66 18.34
C VAL A 85 9.00 -10.41 17.10
N PRO A 86 9.55 -9.77 16.06
CA PRO A 86 8.81 -9.52 14.84
C PRO A 86 8.32 -10.82 14.19
N TYR A 87 7.08 -10.81 13.69
CA TYR A 87 6.46 -11.93 12.99
C TYR A 87 6.33 -13.23 13.84
N ALA A 88 6.48 -13.17 15.15
CA ALA A 88 6.51 -14.34 16.04
C ALA A 88 5.42 -15.39 15.73
N PRO A 89 4.12 -15.04 15.56
CA PRO A 89 3.10 -16.06 15.29
C PRO A 89 3.31 -16.80 13.97
N PHE A 90 3.83 -16.10 12.94
CA PHE A 90 4.13 -16.75 11.66
C PHE A 90 5.39 -17.60 11.74
N ALA A 91 6.41 -17.12 12.43
CA ALA A 91 7.64 -17.87 12.67
C ALA A 91 7.37 -19.15 13.46
N GLU A 92 6.59 -19.06 14.53
CA GLU A 92 6.19 -20.21 15.34
C GLU A 92 5.38 -21.24 14.54
N ALA A 93 4.39 -20.76 13.75
CA ALA A 93 3.58 -21.63 12.89
C ALA A 93 4.44 -22.34 11.84
N LEU A 94 5.41 -21.65 11.26
CA LEU A 94 6.37 -22.20 10.31
C LEU A 94 7.31 -23.21 10.97
N ASP A 95 7.90 -22.86 12.11
CA ASP A 95 8.84 -23.72 12.86
C ASP A 95 8.19 -25.04 13.26
N ARG A 96 6.99 -25.02 13.81
CA ARG A 96 6.23 -26.23 14.19
C ARG A 96 6.06 -27.17 12.99
N LEU A 97 5.70 -26.61 11.83
CA LEU A 97 5.57 -27.40 10.61
C LEU A 97 6.89 -28.01 10.16
N LEU A 98 7.97 -27.20 10.14
CA LEU A 98 9.27 -27.62 9.65
C LEU A 98 9.96 -28.61 10.60
N ILE A 99 9.76 -28.47 11.91
CA ILE A 99 10.33 -29.38 12.91
C ILE A 99 9.64 -30.75 12.88
N ALA A 100 8.31 -30.76 12.73
CA ALA A 100 7.52 -31.99 12.70
C ALA A 100 7.73 -32.80 11.42
N GLY A 101 8.04 -32.13 10.29
CA GLY A 101 8.27 -32.77 9.01
C GLY A 101 9.63 -33.46 8.90
N PRO A 102 9.73 -34.63 8.21
CA PRO A 102 11.03 -35.23 7.89
C PRO A 102 11.91 -34.27 7.09
N PRO A 103 13.26 -34.27 7.24
CA PRO A 103 14.16 -33.45 6.43
C PRO A 103 13.87 -33.59 4.93
N GLY A 104 13.77 -32.47 4.22
CA GLY A 104 13.47 -32.43 2.78
C GLY A 104 11.97 -32.59 2.41
N SER A 105 11.09 -32.91 3.35
CA SER A 105 9.65 -33.08 3.04
C SER A 105 8.97 -31.81 2.57
N MET A 106 9.50 -30.63 2.92
CA MET A 106 9.04 -29.30 2.51
C MET A 106 9.91 -28.68 1.40
N ALA A 107 10.75 -29.48 0.73
CA ALA A 107 11.66 -28.95 -0.31
C ALA A 107 10.90 -28.30 -1.47
N GLU A 108 9.80 -28.89 -1.93
CA GLU A 108 8.99 -28.35 -3.03
C GLU A 108 8.28 -27.04 -2.64
N PRO A 109 7.50 -26.94 -1.56
CA PRO A 109 6.89 -25.68 -1.13
C PRO A 109 7.92 -24.56 -0.85
N LEU A 110 9.12 -24.92 -0.41
CA LEU A 110 10.20 -23.99 -0.07
C LEU A 110 11.15 -23.67 -1.23
N SER A 111 11.08 -24.36 -2.37
CA SER A 111 12.09 -24.34 -3.45
C SER A 111 12.44 -22.92 -3.94
N GLU A 112 11.45 -22.03 -4.07
CA GLU A 112 11.67 -20.65 -4.57
C GLU A 112 11.65 -19.60 -3.45
N VAL A 113 11.13 -19.94 -2.27
CA VAL A 113 10.85 -18.98 -1.20
C VAL A 113 11.70 -19.19 0.05
N GLY A 114 12.40 -20.33 0.14
CA GLY A 114 13.13 -20.75 1.33
C GLY A 114 14.23 -19.76 1.75
N SER A 115 14.93 -19.15 0.79
CA SER A 115 15.98 -18.17 1.09
C SER A 115 15.46 -16.96 1.89
N GLN A 116 14.24 -16.52 1.62
CA GLN A 116 13.61 -15.41 2.35
C GLN A 116 13.03 -15.87 3.69
N LEU A 117 12.41 -17.04 3.72
CA LEU A 117 11.79 -17.58 4.94
C LEU A 117 12.81 -17.99 6.02
N ARG A 118 14.10 -18.16 5.68
CA ARG A 118 15.19 -18.34 6.66
C ARG A 118 15.33 -17.17 7.64
N ARG A 119 14.82 -15.99 7.28
CA ARG A 119 14.79 -14.81 8.16
C ARG A 119 13.76 -14.96 9.27
N LEU A 120 12.71 -15.75 9.05
CA LEU A 120 11.70 -16.07 10.05
C LEU A 120 12.04 -17.35 10.83
N SER A 121 12.61 -18.35 10.14
CA SER A 121 12.88 -19.63 10.74
C SER A 121 14.23 -20.19 10.27
N PRO A 122 15.16 -20.47 11.18
CA PRO A 122 16.39 -21.17 10.86
C PRO A 122 16.15 -22.62 10.41
N HIS A 123 15.01 -23.22 10.78
CA HIS A 123 14.65 -24.59 10.45
C HIS A 123 14.38 -24.82 8.96
N VAL A 124 14.18 -23.77 8.18
CA VAL A 124 14.11 -23.86 6.69
C VAL A 124 15.33 -24.56 6.12
N GLY A 125 16.52 -24.36 6.70
CA GLY A 125 17.77 -25.03 6.29
C GLY A 125 17.76 -26.55 6.39
N ARG A 126 16.83 -27.16 7.14
CA ARG A 126 16.66 -28.62 7.23
C ARG A 126 16.01 -29.20 5.97
N HIS A 127 15.31 -28.38 5.19
CA HIS A 127 14.51 -28.83 4.04
C HIS A 127 15.05 -28.35 2.70
N VAL A 128 15.79 -27.23 2.68
CA VAL A 128 16.38 -26.66 1.46
C VAL A 128 17.85 -26.32 1.71
N PRO A 129 18.78 -26.72 0.83
CA PRO A 129 20.21 -26.41 0.95
C PRO A 129 20.45 -24.89 1.01
N ASP A 130 21.63 -24.52 1.49
CA ASP A 130 22.05 -23.11 1.54
C ASP A 130 22.68 -22.74 0.19
N ASP A 131 21.91 -22.15 -0.71
CA ASP A 131 22.35 -21.77 -2.06
C ASP A 131 23.06 -20.41 -2.13
N GLY A 132 23.76 -20.01 -1.09
CA GLY A 132 24.64 -18.83 -1.15
C GLY A 132 24.32 -17.70 -0.16
N PRO A 133 25.13 -16.62 -0.15
CA PRO A 133 25.01 -15.56 0.82
C PRO A 133 23.63 -14.89 0.75
N ALA A 134 23.03 -14.68 1.93
CA ALA A 134 21.77 -13.93 2.05
C ALA A 134 21.85 -12.64 1.23
N ALA A 135 20.86 -12.40 0.40
CA ALA A 135 20.78 -11.18 -0.40
C ALA A 135 20.95 -9.95 0.53
N PRO A 136 21.74 -8.95 0.11
CA PRO A 136 22.03 -7.81 0.97
C PRO A 136 20.77 -7.13 1.45
N ALA A 137 20.82 -6.64 2.69
CA ALA A 137 19.71 -5.97 3.38
C ALA A 137 19.32 -4.70 2.62
N GLY A 138 18.28 -4.78 1.81
CA GLY A 138 17.75 -3.62 1.12
C GLY A 138 16.29 -3.73 0.74
N PRO A 139 15.86 -4.84 0.15
CA PRO A 139 14.53 -4.92 -0.44
C PRO A 139 13.65 -6.06 0.06
N ALA A 140 13.91 -6.58 1.20
CA ALA A 140 13.51 -7.94 1.59
C ALA A 140 12.15 -8.04 2.28
N ARG A 141 11.50 -6.94 2.72
CA ARG A 141 10.22 -7.05 3.47
C ARG A 141 9.09 -7.57 2.60
N GLN A 142 8.91 -6.99 1.41
CA GLN A 142 7.90 -7.47 0.46
C GLN A 142 8.23 -8.87 -0.03
N ALA A 143 9.51 -9.14 -0.33
CA ALA A 143 9.95 -10.47 -0.70
C ALA A 143 9.74 -11.52 0.40
N LEU A 144 9.86 -11.12 1.68
CA LEU A 144 9.51 -11.96 2.82
C LEU A 144 8.01 -12.22 2.88
N PHE A 145 7.20 -11.18 2.64
CA PHE A 145 5.74 -11.30 2.63
C PHE A 145 5.25 -12.16 1.47
N ASP A 146 5.79 -11.92 0.28
CA ASP A 146 5.53 -12.74 -0.91
C ASP A 146 5.97 -14.19 -0.71
N ALA A 147 7.11 -14.40 -0.03
CA ALA A 147 7.62 -15.72 0.27
C ALA A 147 6.69 -16.48 1.24
N MET A 148 6.20 -15.83 2.31
CA MET A 148 5.24 -16.45 3.22
C MET A 148 3.92 -16.76 2.50
N THR A 149 3.39 -15.82 1.74
CA THR A 149 2.18 -16.00 0.94
C THR A 149 2.35 -17.10 -0.09
N GLY A 150 3.45 -17.09 -0.85
CA GLY A 150 3.81 -18.13 -1.82
C GLY A 150 3.96 -19.52 -1.20
N PHE A 151 4.54 -19.60 -0.02
CA PHE A 151 4.65 -20.84 0.75
C PHE A 151 3.25 -21.38 1.13
N LEU A 152 2.39 -20.55 1.69
CA LEU A 152 1.02 -20.94 2.05
C LEU A 152 0.20 -21.36 0.81
N ARG A 153 0.33 -20.65 -0.30
CA ARG A 153 -0.31 -21.01 -1.57
C ARG A 153 0.12 -22.38 -2.06
N ARG A 154 1.44 -22.66 -2.08
CA ARG A 154 1.98 -23.98 -2.50
C ARG A 154 1.56 -25.09 -1.55
N LEU A 155 1.58 -24.83 -0.24
CA LEU A 155 1.15 -25.80 0.77
C LEU A 155 -0.33 -26.16 0.60
N ALA A 156 -1.16 -25.21 0.20
CA ALA A 156 -2.60 -25.36 0.02
C ALA A 156 -3.02 -25.94 -1.35
N VAL A 157 -2.09 -26.18 -2.28
CA VAL A 157 -2.40 -26.79 -3.61
C VAL A 157 -3.04 -28.15 -3.45
N ASP A 158 -2.42 -29.01 -2.68
CA ASP A 158 -2.88 -30.39 -2.52
C ASP A 158 -4.00 -30.52 -1.49
N ARG A 159 -3.98 -29.73 -0.42
CA ARG A 159 -4.89 -29.84 0.73
C ARG A 159 -5.23 -28.46 1.30
N PRO A 160 -6.47 -28.27 1.79
CA PRO A 160 -6.80 -27.06 2.53
C PRO A 160 -5.99 -27.00 3.83
N ILE A 161 -5.64 -25.79 4.27
CA ILE A 161 -4.90 -25.53 5.50
C ILE A 161 -5.67 -24.60 6.43
N ALA A 162 -5.40 -24.70 7.72
CA ALA A 162 -5.87 -23.74 8.71
C ALA A 162 -4.67 -23.05 9.37
N LEU A 163 -4.66 -21.72 9.40
CA LEU A 163 -3.68 -20.90 10.08
C LEU A 163 -4.34 -20.23 11.27
N ILE A 164 -3.88 -20.54 12.48
CA ILE A 164 -4.42 -19.99 13.72
C ILE A 164 -3.37 -19.08 14.34
N LEU A 165 -3.74 -17.80 14.51
CA LEU A 165 -2.92 -16.76 15.12
C LEU A 165 -3.60 -16.33 16.42
N ASP A 166 -3.08 -16.82 17.55
CA ASP A 166 -3.67 -16.57 18.86
C ASP A 166 -3.10 -15.30 19.52
N ASP A 167 -3.94 -14.61 20.26
CA ASP A 167 -3.61 -13.40 21.05
C ASP A 167 -2.95 -12.27 20.25
N LEU A 168 -3.47 -12.00 19.03
CA LEU A 168 -2.90 -11.03 18.09
C LEU A 168 -2.90 -9.58 18.61
N HIS A 169 -3.58 -9.31 19.74
CA HIS A 169 -3.52 -8.00 20.41
C HIS A 169 -2.12 -7.66 20.97
N TRP A 170 -1.23 -8.65 21.11
CA TRP A 170 0.19 -8.46 21.45
C TRP A 170 1.08 -8.35 20.20
N ALA A 171 0.52 -8.57 19.00
CA ALA A 171 1.29 -8.54 17.77
C ALA A 171 1.74 -7.12 17.42
N GLN A 172 2.95 -7.02 16.91
CA GLN A 172 3.55 -5.77 16.44
C GLN A 172 3.05 -5.42 15.03
N LEU A 173 3.16 -4.15 14.63
CA LEU A 173 2.73 -3.65 13.30
C LEU A 173 3.26 -4.47 12.12
N PRO A 174 4.54 -4.91 12.08
CA PRO A 174 5.04 -5.77 11.00
C PRO A 174 4.28 -7.08 10.86
N THR A 175 3.87 -7.70 11.97
CA THR A 175 3.08 -8.93 11.98
C THR A 175 1.68 -8.71 11.38
N LEU A 176 1.05 -7.59 11.71
CA LEU A 176 -0.26 -7.23 11.14
C LEU A 176 -0.17 -6.93 9.65
N ALA A 177 0.91 -6.28 9.21
CA ALA A 177 1.17 -6.03 7.79
C ALA A 177 1.39 -7.34 7.00
N LEU A 178 2.10 -8.31 7.59
CA LEU A 178 2.23 -9.64 6.99
C LEU A 178 0.89 -10.38 6.91
N LEU A 179 0.07 -10.30 7.97
CA LEU A 179 -1.28 -10.88 7.96
C LEU A 179 -2.14 -10.28 6.83
N GLU A 180 -2.13 -8.97 6.69
CA GLU A 180 -2.84 -8.27 5.62
C GLU A 180 -2.39 -8.77 4.25
N HIS A 181 -1.08 -8.86 4.02
CA HIS A 181 -0.52 -9.34 2.78
C HIS A 181 -0.93 -10.79 2.47
N VAL A 182 -0.92 -11.68 3.47
CA VAL A 182 -1.39 -13.07 3.35
C VAL A 182 -2.88 -13.13 3.01
N LEU A 183 -3.71 -12.31 3.67
CA LEU A 183 -5.15 -12.27 3.40
C LEU A 183 -5.46 -11.83 1.96
N ILE A 184 -4.72 -10.86 1.43
CA ILE A 184 -4.87 -10.39 0.05
C ILE A 184 -4.35 -11.45 -0.93
N GLY A 185 -3.12 -11.90 -0.73
CA GLY A 185 -2.43 -12.79 -1.66
C GLY A 185 -2.95 -14.22 -1.69
N CYS A 186 -3.73 -14.65 -0.69
CA CYS A 186 -4.35 -15.95 -0.64
C CYS A 186 -5.86 -15.96 -0.95
N ALA A 187 -6.43 -14.89 -1.55
CA ALA A 187 -7.88 -14.78 -1.76
C ALA A 187 -8.51 -15.96 -2.50
N ASP A 188 -7.80 -16.55 -3.45
CA ASP A 188 -8.18 -17.68 -4.30
C ASP A 188 -7.60 -19.04 -3.83
N VAL A 189 -7.26 -19.18 -2.55
CA VAL A 189 -6.55 -20.34 -2.00
C VAL A 189 -7.37 -20.99 -0.89
N ARG A 190 -7.25 -22.31 -0.74
CA ARG A 190 -7.96 -23.10 0.29
C ARG A 190 -7.33 -22.93 1.67
N VAL A 191 -7.48 -21.73 2.25
CA VAL A 191 -6.92 -21.35 3.55
C VAL A 191 -8.01 -20.80 4.46
N LEU A 192 -8.11 -21.35 5.67
CA LEU A 192 -8.85 -20.76 6.79
C LEU A 192 -7.87 -20.04 7.71
N VAL A 193 -8.05 -18.75 7.91
CA VAL A 193 -7.30 -17.97 8.91
C VAL A 193 -8.18 -17.72 10.12
N VAL A 194 -7.71 -18.10 11.31
CA VAL A 194 -8.40 -17.85 12.58
C VAL A 194 -7.52 -16.95 13.43
N VAL A 195 -8.05 -15.83 13.85
CA VAL A 195 -7.34 -14.84 14.65
C VAL A 195 -8.09 -14.61 15.96
N THR A 196 -7.38 -14.59 17.09
CA THR A 196 -7.98 -14.16 18.35
C THR A 196 -7.39 -12.84 18.85
N PHE A 197 -8.21 -11.97 19.43
CA PHE A 197 -7.75 -10.68 19.97
C PHE A 197 -8.66 -10.17 21.09
N ARG A 198 -8.17 -9.25 21.93
CA ARG A 198 -8.95 -8.59 22.99
C ARG A 198 -9.66 -7.36 22.43
N THR A 199 -10.89 -7.09 22.93
CA THR A 199 -11.71 -5.95 22.50
C THR A 199 -11.71 -4.78 23.49
N THR A 200 -11.17 -4.97 24.69
CA THR A 200 -11.17 -4.00 25.80
C THR A 200 -9.80 -3.35 26.02
N GLU A 201 -9.79 -2.04 26.37
CA GLU A 201 -8.61 -1.33 26.87
C GLU A 201 -8.14 -1.89 28.24
N PRO A 202 -6.86 -1.76 28.62
CA PRO A 202 -5.80 -0.97 27.97
C PRO A 202 -4.99 -1.74 26.89
N ASP A 203 -5.32 -2.97 26.60
CA ASP A 203 -4.52 -3.88 25.76
C ASP A 203 -4.71 -3.64 24.25
N ARG A 204 -5.59 -2.70 23.89
CA ARG A 204 -5.88 -2.35 22.50
C ARG A 204 -5.14 -1.07 22.12
N SER A 205 -4.05 -1.18 21.34
CA SER A 205 -3.45 0.00 20.73
C SER A 205 -4.36 0.59 19.63
N ASP A 206 -4.35 1.91 19.45
CA ASP A 206 -5.11 2.58 18.38
C ASP A 206 -4.69 2.07 17.00
N ASP A 207 -3.39 1.75 16.83
CA ASP A 207 -2.85 1.17 15.60
C ASP A 207 -3.47 -0.20 15.28
N LEU A 208 -3.58 -1.09 16.27
CA LEU A 208 -4.22 -2.40 16.12
C LEU A 208 -5.71 -2.25 15.80
N ALA A 209 -6.41 -1.32 16.49
CA ALA A 209 -7.82 -1.08 16.26
C ALA A 209 -8.10 -0.61 14.83
N THR A 210 -7.29 0.29 14.33
CA THR A 210 -7.37 0.84 12.97
C THR A 210 -7.13 -0.27 11.94
N ARG A 211 -6.04 -1.04 12.09
CA ARG A 211 -5.70 -2.14 11.18
C ARG A 211 -6.75 -3.26 11.17
N LEU A 212 -7.28 -3.64 12.33
CA LEU A 212 -8.37 -4.62 12.38
C LEU A 212 -9.63 -4.12 11.68
N ALA A 213 -9.97 -2.83 11.79
CA ALA A 213 -11.10 -2.24 11.08
C ALA A 213 -10.90 -2.26 9.56
N GLU A 214 -9.68 -2.06 9.07
CA GLU A 214 -9.31 -2.18 7.66
C GLU A 214 -9.42 -3.62 7.16
N LEU A 215 -8.89 -4.58 7.91
CA LEU A 215 -8.93 -6.01 7.57
C LEU A 215 -10.36 -6.57 7.46
N HIS A 216 -11.32 -6.02 8.21
CA HIS A 216 -12.73 -6.43 8.12
C HIS A 216 -13.42 -6.03 6.81
N ARG A 217 -12.83 -5.16 5.99
CA ARG A 217 -13.37 -4.77 4.69
C ARG A 217 -13.07 -5.76 3.57
N PHE A 218 -12.17 -6.72 3.82
CA PHE A 218 -11.82 -7.72 2.81
C PHE A 218 -12.91 -8.79 2.68
N ASP A 219 -13.20 -9.20 1.44
CA ASP A 219 -14.11 -10.31 1.18
C ASP A 219 -13.66 -11.59 1.90
N GLY A 220 -14.61 -12.32 2.49
CA GLY A 220 -14.33 -13.55 3.21
C GLY A 220 -13.69 -13.34 4.58
N VAL A 221 -13.65 -12.11 5.11
CA VAL A 221 -13.28 -11.82 6.51
C VAL A 221 -14.54 -11.62 7.34
N ARG A 222 -14.65 -12.34 8.45
CA ARG A 222 -15.76 -12.26 9.40
C ARG A 222 -15.26 -11.94 10.80
N ARG A 223 -15.94 -11.05 11.49
CA ARG A 223 -15.73 -10.79 12.91
C ARG A 223 -16.75 -11.55 13.73
N LEU A 224 -16.27 -12.15 14.82
CA LEU A 224 -17.06 -12.90 15.78
C LEU A 224 -16.71 -12.40 17.18
N ASP A 225 -17.58 -11.59 17.78
CA ASP A 225 -17.36 -11.08 19.13
C ASP A 225 -18.01 -12.02 20.15
N LEU A 226 -17.20 -12.63 21.03
CA LEU A 226 -17.68 -13.55 22.04
C LEU A 226 -18.25 -12.79 23.24
N ALA A 227 -19.53 -12.99 23.47
CA ALA A 227 -20.20 -12.58 24.70
C ALA A 227 -19.99 -13.60 25.84
N GLY A 228 -20.29 -13.20 27.07
CA GLY A 228 -20.37 -14.12 28.20
C GLY A 228 -21.41 -15.21 27.97
N LEU A 229 -21.23 -16.39 28.65
CA LEU A 229 -22.18 -17.49 28.58
C LEU A 229 -23.54 -17.06 29.14
N ASP A 230 -24.59 -17.51 28.51
CA ASP A 230 -25.96 -17.35 29.02
C ASP A 230 -26.24 -18.30 30.19
N THR A 231 -27.40 -18.14 30.82
CA THR A 231 -27.77 -18.92 32.01
C THR A 231 -27.91 -20.40 31.70
N GLU A 232 -28.40 -20.79 30.52
CA GLU A 232 -28.56 -22.20 30.14
C GLU A 232 -27.19 -22.85 29.90
N ALA A 233 -26.27 -22.16 29.22
CA ALA A 233 -24.90 -22.63 29.03
C ALA A 233 -24.16 -22.79 30.37
N ILE A 234 -24.35 -21.84 31.30
CA ILE A 234 -23.78 -21.95 32.64
C ILE A 234 -24.38 -23.14 33.39
N ALA A 235 -25.69 -23.36 33.28
CA ALA A 235 -26.33 -24.50 33.89
C ALA A 235 -25.82 -25.83 33.34
N GLU A 236 -25.63 -25.92 32.03
CA GLU A 236 -25.01 -27.07 31.37
C GLU A 236 -23.55 -27.28 31.84
N PHE A 237 -22.76 -26.21 31.94
CA PHE A 237 -21.39 -26.25 32.45
C PHE A 237 -21.35 -26.82 33.88
N VAL A 238 -22.17 -26.29 34.77
CA VAL A 238 -22.24 -26.71 36.18
C VAL A 238 -22.73 -28.14 36.28
N ALA A 239 -23.80 -28.50 35.54
CA ALA A 239 -24.33 -29.86 35.56
C ALA A 239 -23.29 -30.90 35.14
N ARG A 240 -22.50 -30.61 34.11
CA ARG A 240 -21.46 -31.52 33.59
C ARG A 240 -20.21 -31.59 34.45
N THR A 241 -19.75 -30.44 34.98
CA THR A 241 -18.50 -30.36 35.74
C THR A 241 -18.67 -30.80 37.20
N GLN A 242 -19.85 -30.48 37.78
CA GLN A 242 -20.16 -30.76 39.19
C GLN A 242 -21.08 -31.97 39.40
N GLN A 243 -21.43 -32.71 38.33
CA GLN A 243 -22.35 -33.85 38.35
C GLN A 243 -23.68 -33.52 39.05
N MET A 244 -24.18 -32.32 38.85
CA MET A 244 -25.33 -31.75 39.56
C MET A 244 -26.64 -32.02 38.80
N ALA A 245 -27.74 -32.20 39.55
CA ALA A 245 -29.05 -32.33 38.92
C ALA A 245 -29.44 -31.06 38.14
N PRO A 246 -30.08 -31.17 36.97
CA PRO A 246 -30.36 -30.00 36.09
C PRO A 246 -31.14 -28.85 36.78
N ALA A 247 -32.06 -29.15 37.66
CA ALA A 247 -32.85 -28.14 38.40
C ALA A 247 -31.98 -27.33 39.37
N SER A 248 -31.07 -27.97 40.10
CA SER A 248 -30.12 -27.35 41.04
C SER A 248 -29.08 -26.55 40.27
N ALA A 249 -28.60 -27.08 39.13
CA ALA A 249 -27.65 -26.38 38.25
C ALA A 249 -28.22 -25.08 37.68
N ARG A 250 -29.49 -25.03 37.30
CA ARG A 250 -30.16 -23.77 36.85
C ARG A 250 -30.26 -22.73 37.95
N THR A 251 -30.57 -23.12 39.20
CA THR A 251 -30.59 -22.18 40.31
C THR A 251 -29.20 -21.58 40.58
N ALA A 252 -28.18 -22.43 40.60
CA ALA A 252 -26.79 -21.98 40.76
C ALA A 252 -26.34 -21.12 39.60
N ALA A 253 -26.73 -21.43 38.36
CA ALA A 253 -26.35 -20.72 37.14
C ALA A 253 -26.80 -19.24 37.13
N ALA A 254 -27.98 -18.94 37.61
CA ALA A 254 -28.48 -17.55 37.70
C ALA A 254 -27.61 -16.69 38.60
N LEU A 255 -27.24 -17.22 39.78
CA LEU A 255 -26.35 -16.54 40.74
C LEU A 255 -24.90 -16.41 40.21
N LEU A 256 -24.40 -17.47 39.58
CA LEU A 256 -23.05 -17.47 38.98
C LEU A 256 -22.98 -16.44 37.82
N ARG A 257 -24.02 -16.36 37.00
CA ARG A 257 -24.09 -15.36 35.91
C ARG A 257 -24.07 -13.92 36.43
N GLU A 258 -24.86 -13.66 37.47
CA GLU A 258 -24.87 -12.32 38.11
C GLU A 258 -23.48 -11.92 38.60
N LYS A 259 -22.70 -12.83 39.15
CA LYS A 259 -21.37 -12.57 39.75
C LYS A 259 -20.26 -12.54 38.72
N THR A 260 -20.35 -13.33 37.63
CA THR A 260 -19.27 -13.50 36.67
C THR A 260 -19.51 -12.76 35.34
N GLY A 261 -20.72 -12.19 35.15
CA GLY A 261 -21.14 -11.66 33.83
C GLY A 261 -21.21 -12.74 32.74
N GLY A 262 -21.12 -14.01 33.11
CA GLY A 262 -21.05 -15.14 32.20
C GLY A 262 -19.64 -15.37 31.63
N ASN A 263 -18.61 -14.69 32.13
CA ASN A 263 -17.22 -14.90 31.69
C ASN A 263 -16.74 -16.33 32.08
N PRO A 264 -16.39 -17.19 31.09
CA PRO A 264 -16.07 -18.60 31.36
C PRO A 264 -14.88 -18.81 32.30
N PHE A 265 -13.87 -17.97 32.19
CA PHE A 265 -12.71 -18.06 33.07
C PHE A 265 -13.07 -17.69 34.51
N PHE A 266 -13.80 -16.58 34.70
CA PHE A 266 -14.24 -16.18 36.04
C PHE A 266 -15.24 -17.18 36.64
N LEU A 267 -16.10 -17.75 35.80
CA LEU A 267 -17.01 -18.85 36.19
C LEU A 267 -16.22 -20.05 36.72
N THR A 268 -15.19 -20.49 35.98
CA THR A 268 -14.36 -21.64 36.39
C THR A 268 -13.63 -21.36 37.70
N GLU A 269 -13.04 -20.18 37.81
CA GLU A 269 -12.31 -19.74 39.01
C GLU A 269 -13.23 -19.67 40.24
N LEU A 270 -14.44 -19.14 40.06
CA LEU A 270 -15.41 -19.01 41.13
C LEU A 270 -15.95 -20.41 41.57
N VAL A 271 -16.22 -21.28 40.61
CA VAL A 271 -16.65 -22.68 40.93
C VAL A 271 -15.54 -23.41 41.70
N ASN A 272 -14.28 -23.32 41.27
CA ASN A 272 -13.16 -23.93 41.97
C ASN A 272 -12.94 -23.35 43.38
N ASP A 273 -13.10 -22.03 43.60
CA ASP A 273 -13.01 -21.42 44.94
C ASP A 273 -14.14 -21.93 45.86
N LEU A 274 -15.35 -22.09 45.32
CA LEU A 274 -16.47 -22.60 46.04
C LEU A 274 -16.30 -24.11 46.41
N GLU A 275 -15.71 -24.91 45.52
CA GLU A 275 -15.41 -26.33 45.83
C GLU A 275 -14.46 -26.47 47.05
N ILE A 276 -13.41 -25.66 47.05
CA ILE A 276 -12.48 -25.65 48.19
C ILE A 276 -13.19 -25.29 49.51
N ARG A 277 -14.29 -24.55 49.47
CA ARG A 277 -15.02 -24.06 50.68
C ARG A 277 -16.24 -24.84 51.06
N GLY A 278 -16.50 -25.95 50.50
CA GLY A 278 -17.63 -26.81 50.83
C GLY A 278 -18.72 -26.92 49.75
N GLY A 279 -18.39 -26.50 48.51
CA GLY A 279 -19.19 -26.69 47.35
C GLY A 279 -20.21 -25.57 47.07
N LEU A 280 -20.90 -25.68 45.89
CA LEU A 280 -21.91 -24.74 45.42
C LEU A 280 -23.10 -24.51 46.37
N ALA A 281 -23.33 -25.40 47.36
CA ALA A 281 -24.32 -25.22 48.41
C ALA A 281 -24.07 -24.01 49.32
N THR A 282 -22.88 -23.47 49.31
CA THR A 282 -22.50 -22.27 50.08
C THR A 282 -22.80 -20.94 49.32
N LEU A 283 -23.22 -21.04 48.05
CA LEU A 283 -23.69 -19.90 47.27
C LEU A 283 -24.97 -19.33 47.94
N GLY A 284 -24.86 -18.13 48.53
CA GLY A 284 -25.98 -17.48 49.20
C GLY A 284 -25.88 -17.36 50.71
N THR A 285 -24.92 -18.06 51.34
CA THR A 285 -24.54 -17.79 52.71
C THR A 285 -23.50 -16.67 52.77
N HIS A 286 -23.60 -15.72 53.68
CA HIS A 286 -22.88 -14.42 53.81
C HIS A 286 -21.33 -14.39 53.64
N GLN A 287 -20.75 -15.21 52.80
CA GLN A 287 -19.31 -15.20 52.49
C GLN A 287 -19.06 -14.28 51.30
N THR A 288 -18.09 -13.41 51.43
CA THR A 288 -17.65 -12.48 50.39
C THR A 288 -17.14 -13.24 49.13
N VAL A 289 -17.97 -13.26 48.11
CA VAL A 289 -17.57 -13.72 46.76
C VAL A 289 -16.53 -12.73 46.23
N PRO A 290 -15.44 -13.16 45.52
CA PRO A 290 -14.51 -12.22 44.89
C PRO A 290 -15.27 -11.24 44.00
N ALA A 291 -14.94 -9.96 44.07
CA ALA A 291 -15.55 -8.93 43.24
C ALA A 291 -14.97 -8.94 41.80
N SER A 292 -13.77 -9.49 41.62
CA SER A 292 -13.08 -9.57 40.36
C SER A 292 -12.25 -10.85 40.21
N ILE A 293 -11.84 -11.16 38.99
CA ILE A 293 -10.87 -12.24 38.69
C ILE A 293 -9.57 -12.02 39.48
N GLY A 294 -9.10 -10.76 39.51
CA GLY A 294 -7.89 -10.37 40.26
C GLY A 294 -8.01 -10.71 41.75
N ASP A 295 -9.16 -10.46 42.38
CA ASP A 295 -9.39 -10.77 43.80
C ASP A 295 -9.42 -12.29 44.06
N ALA A 296 -9.93 -13.08 43.14
CA ALA A 296 -9.95 -14.54 43.26
C ALA A 296 -8.52 -15.10 43.21
N ILE A 297 -7.71 -14.62 42.25
CA ILE A 297 -6.30 -15.01 42.13
C ILE A 297 -5.47 -14.51 43.33
N ALA A 298 -5.67 -13.24 43.73
CA ALA A 298 -4.96 -12.66 44.90
C ALA A 298 -5.21 -13.45 46.20
N ARG A 299 -6.44 -13.93 46.42
CA ARG A 299 -6.79 -14.78 47.56
C ARG A 299 -6.12 -16.14 47.48
N ARG A 300 -6.05 -16.76 46.30
CA ARG A 300 -5.36 -18.04 46.10
C ARG A 300 -3.86 -17.89 46.36
N LEU A 301 -3.26 -16.79 45.90
CA LEU A 301 -1.85 -16.44 46.21
C LEU A 301 -1.64 -16.17 47.68
N ALA A 302 -2.58 -15.53 48.39
CA ALA A 302 -2.47 -15.28 49.84
C ALA A 302 -2.54 -16.55 50.66
N GLY A 303 -3.15 -17.60 50.16
CA GLY A 303 -3.17 -18.95 50.80
C GLY A 303 -1.86 -19.71 50.67
N LEU A 304 -0.96 -19.28 49.76
CA LEU A 304 0.37 -19.89 49.62
C LEU A 304 1.36 -19.25 50.61
N GLY A 305 2.28 -20.05 51.13
CA GLY A 305 3.34 -19.53 52.02
C GLY A 305 4.23 -18.51 51.32
N GLY A 306 4.84 -17.58 52.06
CA GLY A 306 5.64 -16.49 51.52
C GLY A 306 6.76 -16.92 50.58
N GLY A 307 7.38 -18.09 50.82
CA GLY A 307 8.38 -18.68 49.95
C GLY A 307 7.83 -19.10 48.57
N VAL A 308 6.66 -19.78 48.54
CA VAL A 308 5.98 -20.19 47.31
C VAL A 308 5.55 -18.97 46.51
N ARG A 309 4.98 -17.96 47.15
CA ARG A 309 4.58 -16.71 46.52
C ARG A 309 5.76 -16.01 45.82
N ALA A 310 6.94 -15.94 46.48
CA ALA A 310 8.12 -15.33 45.91
C ALA A 310 8.60 -16.04 44.64
N VAL A 311 8.54 -17.37 44.61
CA VAL A 311 8.86 -18.17 43.41
C VAL A 311 7.86 -17.91 42.27
N ILE A 312 6.57 -17.83 42.57
CA ILE A 312 5.51 -17.55 41.55
C ILE A 312 5.61 -16.11 41.02
N GLU A 313 5.94 -15.13 41.88
CA GLU A 313 6.22 -13.75 41.47
C GLU A 313 7.41 -13.69 40.49
N GLN A 314 8.49 -14.45 40.78
CA GLN A 314 9.65 -14.51 39.87
C GLN A 314 9.32 -15.25 38.58
N ALA A 315 8.54 -16.34 38.63
CA ALA A 315 8.03 -17.02 37.44
C ALA A 315 7.21 -16.08 36.56
N ALA A 316 6.34 -15.26 37.17
CA ALA A 316 5.53 -14.27 36.43
C ALA A 316 6.37 -13.21 35.73
N VAL A 317 7.51 -12.82 36.31
CA VAL A 317 8.47 -11.90 35.66
C VAL A 317 9.22 -12.58 34.52
N LEU A 318 9.56 -13.86 34.65
CA LEU A 318 10.21 -14.60 33.56
C LEU A 318 9.32 -14.73 32.30
N GLY A 319 8.00 -14.89 32.44
CA GLY A 319 7.12 -14.98 31.29
C GLY A 319 5.81 -15.74 31.52
N GLN A 320 5.00 -15.84 30.46
CA GLN A 320 3.81 -16.71 30.46
C GLN A 320 4.20 -18.18 30.51
N THR A 321 5.26 -18.52 29.79
CA THR A 321 5.98 -19.80 29.86
C THR A 321 7.36 -19.54 30.43
N PHE A 322 7.87 -20.42 31.25
CA PHE A 322 9.18 -20.31 31.87
C PHE A 322 9.78 -21.70 32.07
N ASP A 323 11.08 -21.79 31.92
CA ASP A 323 11.81 -23.02 32.19
C ASP A 323 12.34 -23.07 33.65
N LEU A 324 12.41 -24.25 34.20
CA LEU A 324 12.84 -24.50 35.59
C LEU A 324 14.28 -24.05 35.85
N PRO A 325 15.28 -24.31 34.97
CA PRO A 325 16.62 -23.81 35.16
C PRO A 325 16.71 -22.29 35.27
N ALA A 326 15.96 -21.51 34.43
CA ALA A 326 15.91 -20.05 34.57
C ALA A 326 15.28 -19.64 35.89
N LEU A 327 14.19 -20.26 36.30
CA LEU A 327 13.50 -19.96 37.55
C LEU A 327 14.40 -20.22 38.74
N VAL A 328 15.05 -21.37 38.78
CA VAL A 328 15.97 -21.75 39.87
C VAL A 328 17.13 -20.75 39.99
N SER A 329 17.69 -20.32 38.84
CA SER A 329 18.80 -19.35 38.84
C SER A 329 18.39 -17.94 39.28
N THR A 330 17.11 -17.60 39.22
CA THR A 330 16.60 -16.27 39.63
C THR A 330 16.06 -16.22 41.06
N CYS A 331 15.77 -17.37 41.66
CA CYS A 331 15.22 -17.45 43.00
C CYS A 331 16.34 -17.46 44.07
N GLU A 332 16.08 -16.87 45.24
CA GLU A 332 16.97 -16.91 46.40
C GLU A 332 16.89 -18.26 47.14
N THR A 333 15.97 -19.13 46.74
CA THR A 333 15.72 -20.42 47.36
C THR A 333 16.54 -21.54 46.71
N GLU A 334 16.91 -22.59 47.49
CA GLU A 334 17.55 -23.76 46.93
C GLU A 334 16.64 -24.45 45.88
N GLY A 335 17.27 -25.09 44.86
CA GLY A 335 16.52 -25.68 43.74
C GLY A 335 15.39 -26.64 44.15
N GLY A 336 15.60 -27.43 45.22
CA GLY A 336 14.59 -28.32 45.80
C GLY A 336 13.36 -27.58 46.34
N ALA A 337 13.57 -26.44 47.01
CA ALA A 337 12.48 -25.59 47.53
C ALA A 337 11.72 -24.89 46.39
N THR A 338 12.42 -24.50 45.31
CA THR A 338 11.80 -23.93 44.12
C THR A 338 10.88 -24.96 43.42
N LEU A 339 11.32 -26.21 43.28
CA LEU A 339 10.48 -27.30 42.75
C LEU A 339 9.23 -27.51 43.60
N ALA A 340 9.37 -27.67 44.94
CA ALA A 340 8.24 -27.82 45.84
C ALA A 340 7.26 -26.65 45.80
N ALA A 341 7.77 -25.43 45.49
CA ALA A 341 6.93 -24.25 45.30
C ALA A 341 6.12 -24.34 44.01
N ILE A 342 6.70 -24.81 42.89
CA ILE A 342 6.02 -25.04 41.65
C ILE A 342 4.95 -26.14 41.79
N ASP A 343 5.30 -27.29 42.43
CA ASP A 343 4.32 -28.36 42.71
C ASP A 343 3.12 -27.83 43.53
N SER A 344 3.38 -26.96 44.50
CA SER A 344 2.32 -26.32 45.32
C SER A 344 1.44 -25.40 44.47
N ALA A 345 2.06 -24.66 43.56
CA ALA A 345 1.33 -23.74 42.66
C ALA A 345 0.52 -24.52 41.59
N GLU A 346 1.04 -25.64 41.13
CA GLU A 346 0.34 -26.54 40.19
C GLU A 346 -0.85 -27.20 40.90
N ALA A 347 -0.69 -27.66 42.15
CA ALA A 347 -1.78 -28.24 42.92
C ALA A 347 -2.97 -27.30 43.15
N VAL A 348 -2.71 -25.96 43.20
CA VAL A 348 -3.76 -24.95 43.30
C VAL A 348 -4.16 -24.35 41.95
N GLY A 349 -3.62 -24.88 40.81
CA GLY A 349 -3.99 -24.52 39.49
C GLY A 349 -3.56 -23.12 39.01
N LEU A 350 -2.43 -22.60 39.55
CA LEU A 350 -1.85 -21.32 39.06
C LEU A 350 -0.90 -21.52 37.89
N VAL A 351 -0.14 -22.64 37.91
CA VAL A 351 0.79 -23.04 36.86
C VAL A 351 0.50 -24.49 36.44
N ARG A 352 1.04 -24.91 35.31
CA ARG A 352 0.99 -26.28 34.81
C ARG A 352 2.29 -26.63 34.10
N ALA A 353 2.66 -27.90 34.11
CA ALA A 353 3.75 -28.40 33.28
C ALA A 353 3.36 -28.35 31.77
N VAL A 354 4.32 -28.04 30.89
CA VAL A 354 4.16 -28.12 29.43
C VAL A 354 4.55 -29.53 28.98
N HIS A 355 3.58 -30.28 28.42
CA HIS A 355 3.69 -31.76 28.26
C HIS A 355 4.75 -32.22 27.26
N ASP A 356 5.23 -31.37 26.35
CA ASP A 356 6.16 -31.75 25.26
C ASP A 356 7.60 -31.26 25.50
N SER A 357 7.88 -30.64 26.65
CA SER A 357 9.21 -30.13 26.98
C SER A 357 9.60 -30.49 28.44
N ASP A 358 10.78 -31.09 28.59
CA ASP A 358 11.32 -31.42 29.91
C ASP A 358 11.68 -30.13 30.68
N GLY A 359 10.90 -29.84 31.74
CA GLY A 359 11.20 -28.74 32.65
C GLY A 359 10.63 -27.37 32.30
N GLU A 360 9.72 -27.29 31.35
CA GLU A 360 8.96 -26.06 31.08
C GLU A 360 7.60 -26.05 31.80
N PHE A 361 7.25 -24.87 32.33
CA PHE A 361 6.00 -24.59 33.00
C PHE A 361 5.32 -23.36 32.36
N ALA A 362 4.00 -23.31 32.46
CA ALA A 362 3.20 -22.16 31.99
C ALA A 362 2.18 -21.76 33.06
N PHE A 363 1.89 -20.46 33.15
CA PHE A 363 0.69 -20.01 33.84
C PHE A 363 -0.55 -20.58 33.15
N VAL A 364 -1.52 -21.06 33.94
CA VAL A 364 -2.76 -21.65 33.39
C VAL A 364 -3.50 -20.66 32.49
N HIS A 365 -3.46 -19.39 32.84
CA HIS A 365 -4.05 -18.30 32.05
C HIS A 365 -3.21 -17.03 32.14
N ALA A 366 -3.19 -16.21 31.06
CA ALA A 366 -2.46 -14.94 31.04
C ALA A 366 -2.95 -14.00 32.16
N LEU A 367 -4.25 -13.95 32.43
CA LEU A 367 -4.82 -13.17 33.53
C LEU A 367 -4.27 -13.57 34.91
N THR A 368 -3.90 -14.84 35.09
CA THR A 368 -3.29 -15.29 36.37
C THR A 368 -1.92 -14.65 36.56
N ARG A 369 -1.10 -14.64 35.51
CA ARG A 369 0.20 -13.95 35.53
C ARG A 369 0.04 -12.43 35.69
N GLU A 370 -0.87 -11.80 34.94
CA GLU A 370 -1.16 -10.36 35.04
C GLU A 370 -1.56 -9.98 36.48
N ALA A 371 -2.42 -10.77 37.14
CA ALA A 371 -2.84 -10.52 38.52
C ALA A 371 -1.68 -10.66 39.51
N VAL A 372 -0.75 -11.61 39.33
CA VAL A 372 0.47 -11.76 40.11
C VAL A 372 1.34 -10.51 39.98
N LEU A 373 1.58 -10.07 38.72
CA LEU A 373 2.41 -8.88 38.47
C LEU A 373 1.77 -7.59 39.02
N ALA A 374 0.45 -7.41 38.85
CA ALA A 374 -0.29 -6.25 39.37
C ALA A 374 -0.27 -6.13 40.89
N GLY A 375 -0.14 -7.28 41.63
CA GLY A 375 -0.02 -7.33 43.07
C GLY A 375 1.36 -6.98 43.60
N MET A 376 2.38 -6.75 42.75
CA MET A 376 3.76 -6.52 43.17
C MET A 376 4.09 -5.03 43.24
N ALA A 377 4.90 -4.67 44.25
CA ALA A 377 5.44 -3.31 44.34
C ALA A 377 6.45 -3.05 43.21
N ALA A 378 6.39 -1.85 42.62
CA ALA A 378 7.24 -1.46 41.48
C ALA A 378 8.75 -1.63 41.77
N SER A 379 9.21 -1.36 42.99
CA SER A 379 10.61 -1.57 43.41
C SER A 379 11.02 -3.04 43.39
N ARG A 380 10.14 -3.92 43.87
CA ARG A 380 10.36 -5.38 43.88
C ARG A 380 10.39 -5.92 42.45
N LEU A 381 9.48 -5.46 41.61
CA LEU A 381 9.41 -5.84 40.19
C LEU A 381 10.71 -5.51 39.44
N ARG A 382 11.33 -4.33 39.72
CA ARG A 382 12.62 -3.95 39.12
C ARG A 382 13.75 -4.90 39.53
N VAL A 383 13.83 -5.28 40.81
CA VAL A 383 14.85 -6.24 41.29
C VAL A 383 14.66 -7.61 40.61
N MET A 384 13.42 -8.06 40.47
CA MET A 384 13.15 -9.34 39.82
C MET A 384 13.46 -9.31 38.32
N HIS A 385 13.22 -8.18 37.64
CA HIS A 385 13.67 -8.00 36.26
C HIS A 385 15.20 -8.01 36.13
N ALA A 386 15.93 -7.42 37.07
CA ALA A 386 17.39 -7.48 37.08
C ALA A 386 17.90 -8.94 37.19
N ARG A 387 17.35 -9.72 38.14
CA ARG A 387 17.71 -11.14 38.31
C ARG A 387 17.35 -11.98 37.07
N ALA A 388 16.18 -11.75 36.50
CA ALA A 388 15.77 -12.42 35.26
C ALA A 388 16.74 -12.10 34.12
N ALA A 389 17.15 -10.84 33.96
CA ALA A 389 18.11 -10.43 32.95
C ALA A 389 19.48 -11.12 33.13
N GLU A 390 20.01 -11.15 34.34
CA GLU A 390 21.31 -11.81 34.64
C GLU A 390 21.27 -13.32 34.36
N ALA A 391 20.19 -13.99 34.76
CA ALA A 391 20.02 -15.42 34.53
C ALA A 391 19.91 -15.78 33.05
N LEU A 392 19.13 -14.99 32.27
CA LEU A 392 18.99 -15.18 30.84
C LEU A 392 20.27 -14.82 30.08
N GLU A 393 21.01 -13.79 30.50
CA GLU A 393 22.27 -13.38 29.86
C GLU A 393 23.31 -14.49 29.91
N GLY A 394 23.36 -15.25 31.02
CA GLY A 394 24.27 -16.40 31.18
C GLY A 394 24.10 -17.53 30.17
N ARG A 395 22.99 -17.58 29.48
CA ARG A 395 22.69 -18.61 28.44
C ARG A 395 23.32 -18.36 27.08
N ALA A 396 23.76 -17.13 26.81
CA ALA A 396 24.37 -16.73 25.55
C ALA A 396 23.53 -17.07 24.27
N ASP A 397 22.19 -17.13 24.39
CA ASP A 397 21.28 -17.42 23.31
C ASP A 397 20.84 -16.11 22.61
N PRO A 398 21.15 -15.95 21.31
CA PRO A 398 20.75 -14.75 20.56
C PRO A 398 19.24 -14.50 20.53
N SER A 399 18.42 -15.55 20.57
CA SER A 399 16.95 -15.42 20.55
C SER A 399 16.41 -14.69 21.79
N LEU A 400 17.15 -14.67 22.89
CA LEU A 400 16.77 -13.99 24.14
C LEU A 400 17.06 -12.48 24.13
N VAL A 401 17.69 -11.92 23.09
CA VAL A 401 18.09 -10.49 23.05
C VAL A 401 16.90 -9.55 23.28
N PRO A 402 15.73 -9.70 22.66
CA PRO A 402 14.58 -8.84 22.95
C PRO A 402 14.09 -8.94 24.40
N ARG A 403 14.06 -10.15 24.97
CA ARG A 403 13.69 -10.37 26.39
C ARG A 403 14.70 -9.74 27.33
N LEU A 404 16.01 -9.91 27.06
CA LEU A 404 17.08 -9.25 27.82
C LEU A 404 16.96 -7.73 27.76
N ALA A 405 16.69 -7.16 26.55
CA ALA A 405 16.47 -5.72 26.41
C ALA A 405 15.29 -5.24 27.26
N ASN A 406 14.16 -5.96 27.24
CA ASN A 406 12.99 -5.66 28.07
C ASN A 406 13.31 -5.69 29.56
N HIS A 407 13.99 -6.71 30.03
CA HIS A 407 14.33 -6.84 31.48
C HIS A 407 15.33 -5.78 31.91
N PHE A 408 16.42 -5.55 31.16
CA PHE A 408 17.40 -4.52 31.49
C PHE A 408 16.83 -3.10 31.45
N LEU A 409 15.97 -2.80 30.46
CA LEU A 409 15.25 -1.51 30.36
C LEU A 409 14.36 -1.26 31.59
N ARG A 410 13.72 -2.29 32.15
CA ARG A 410 12.91 -2.17 33.38
C ARG A 410 13.76 -2.10 34.65
N ALA A 411 14.99 -2.60 34.60
CA ALA A 411 15.94 -2.61 35.70
C ALA A 411 16.98 -1.47 35.65
N HIS A 412 16.94 -0.57 34.65
CA HIS A 412 18.02 0.42 34.39
C HIS A 412 18.40 1.24 35.62
N VAL A 413 17.43 1.65 36.45
CA VAL A 413 17.67 2.45 37.66
C VAL A 413 18.48 1.70 38.72
N LEU A 414 18.71 0.40 38.62
CA LEU A 414 19.52 -0.41 39.49
C LEU A 414 20.99 -0.52 39.04
N GLY A 415 21.44 0.36 38.16
CA GLY A 415 22.80 0.38 37.62
C GLY A 415 23.02 -0.38 36.34
N TYR A 416 21.95 -0.84 35.68
CA TYR A 416 22.01 -1.61 34.45
C TYR A 416 21.81 -0.76 33.17
N HIS A 417 21.97 0.56 33.24
CA HIS A 417 21.70 1.46 32.08
C HIS A 417 22.57 1.13 30.87
N GLU A 418 23.86 0.79 31.04
CA GLU A 418 24.73 0.40 29.91
C GLU A 418 24.25 -0.89 29.22
N LYS A 419 23.89 -1.92 30.00
CA LYS A 419 23.35 -3.17 29.50
C LYS A 419 22.00 -2.93 28.84
N ALA A 420 21.13 -2.11 29.42
CA ALA A 420 19.85 -1.72 28.82
C ALA A 420 20.04 -1.08 27.43
N LEU A 421 20.97 -0.14 27.31
CA LEU A 421 21.32 0.50 26.05
C LEU A 421 21.90 -0.50 25.04
N GLN A 422 22.83 -1.35 25.47
CA GLN A 422 23.49 -2.36 24.63
C GLN A 422 22.47 -3.35 24.06
N TYR A 423 21.61 -3.93 24.91
CA TYR A 423 20.63 -4.92 24.47
C TYR A 423 19.51 -4.30 23.67
N ALA A 424 19.06 -3.09 23.98
CA ALA A 424 18.06 -2.37 23.18
C ALA A 424 18.59 -2.07 21.76
N ARG A 425 19.84 -1.64 21.61
CA ARG A 425 20.50 -1.48 20.30
C ARG A 425 20.64 -2.82 19.55
N ARG A 426 20.95 -3.90 20.26
CA ARG A 426 21.02 -5.24 19.64
C ARG A 426 19.64 -5.71 19.16
N ALA A 427 18.60 -5.52 19.97
CA ALA A 427 17.22 -5.85 19.62
C ALA A 427 16.76 -5.01 18.41
N ALA A 428 17.07 -3.71 18.37
CA ALA A 428 16.81 -2.85 17.22
C ALA A 428 17.46 -3.38 15.94
N ARG A 429 18.74 -3.74 16.00
CA ARG A 429 19.46 -4.30 14.82
C ARG A 429 18.90 -5.64 14.38
N MET A 430 18.47 -6.50 15.29
CA MET A 430 17.81 -7.76 14.97
C MET A 430 16.47 -7.50 14.26
N ALA A 431 15.70 -6.52 14.73
CA ALA A 431 14.46 -6.11 14.07
C ALA A 431 14.74 -5.53 12.67
N GLU A 432 15.79 -4.73 12.47
CA GLU A 432 16.23 -4.27 11.14
C GLU A 432 16.58 -5.45 10.21
N GLN A 433 17.33 -6.44 10.71
CA GLN A 433 17.70 -7.64 9.94
C GLN A 433 16.48 -8.48 9.56
N SER A 434 15.46 -8.51 10.41
CA SER A 434 14.16 -9.14 10.16
C SER A 434 13.19 -8.21 9.39
N LEU A 435 13.64 -7.00 8.99
CA LEU A 435 12.87 -6.01 8.22
C LEU A 435 11.64 -5.46 8.96
N ALA A 436 11.64 -5.57 10.28
CA ALA A 436 10.62 -5.03 11.18
C ALA A 436 11.03 -3.62 11.62
N TYR A 437 11.01 -2.69 10.68
CA TYR A 437 11.53 -1.34 10.89
C TYR A 437 10.78 -0.56 11.98
N GLU A 438 9.48 -0.75 12.11
CA GLU A 438 8.66 -0.13 13.14
C GLU A 438 9.07 -0.62 14.55
N ASP A 439 9.43 -1.89 14.68
CA ASP A 439 9.91 -2.45 15.93
C ASP A 439 11.35 -1.99 16.23
N ALA A 440 12.19 -1.91 15.20
CA ALA A 440 13.52 -1.32 15.35
C ALA A 440 13.44 0.13 15.86
N ALA A 441 12.54 0.94 15.29
CA ALA A 441 12.30 2.31 15.73
C ALA A 441 11.86 2.37 17.20
N LYS A 442 10.92 1.52 17.63
CA LYS A 442 10.47 1.43 19.03
C LYS A 442 11.63 1.09 19.99
N TRP A 443 12.50 0.15 19.60
CA TRP A 443 13.66 -0.20 20.41
C TRP A 443 14.63 0.98 20.56
N PHE A 444 14.91 1.73 19.48
CA PHE A 444 15.73 2.93 19.54
C PHE A 444 15.07 4.03 20.37
N GLU A 445 13.75 4.26 20.25
CA GLU A 445 13.00 5.23 21.07
C GLU A 445 13.04 4.86 22.56
N ARG A 446 12.85 3.59 22.89
CA ARG A 446 12.96 3.10 24.27
C ARG A 446 14.38 3.27 24.82
N ALA A 447 15.41 2.99 24.01
CA ALA A 447 16.78 3.28 24.39
C ALA A 447 17.01 4.77 24.61
N ALA A 448 16.49 5.64 23.73
CA ALA A 448 16.62 7.09 23.86
C ALA A 448 15.90 7.68 25.09
N SER A 449 14.96 6.95 25.68
CA SER A 449 14.27 7.36 26.91
C SER A 449 15.08 7.15 28.19
N LEU A 450 16.23 6.46 28.13
CA LEU A 450 17.12 6.29 29.30
C LEU A 450 17.63 7.65 29.80
N PRO A 451 17.54 7.93 31.13
CA PRO A 451 17.85 9.26 31.65
C PRO A 451 19.34 9.61 31.64
N GLU A 452 20.22 8.61 31.68
CA GLU A 452 21.67 8.78 31.87
C GLU A 452 22.42 9.11 30.56
N LEU A 453 21.73 9.12 29.43
CA LEU A 453 22.32 9.37 28.10
C LEU A 453 22.79 10.82 27.94
N SER A 454 23.94 11.01 27.33
CA SER A 454 24.35 12.29 26.79
C SER A 454 23.38 12.79 25.69
N LEU A 455 23.32 14.11 25.48
CA LEU A 455 22.49 14.69 24.42
C LEU A 455 22.82 14.11 23.04
N ALA A 456 24.13 13.91 22.75
CA ALA A 456 24.59 13.36 21.48
C ALA A 456 24.15 11.90 21.28
N GLU A 457 24.27 11.06 22.31
CA GLU A 457 23.81 9.67 22.23
C GLU A 457 22.30 9.58 22.06
N ARG A 458 21.55 10.41 22.78
CA ARG A 458 20.09 10.49 22.63
C ARG A 458 19.67 10.95 21.23
N ALA A 459 20.36 11.98 20.69
CA ALA A 459 20.12 12.45 19.34
C ALA A 459 20.39 11.33 18.32
N ARG A 460 21.51 10.61 18.45
CA ARG A 460 21.83 9.48 17.56
C ARG A 460 20.75 8.40 17.56
N LEU A 461 20.28 8.02 18.74
CA LEU A 461 19.21 7.01 18.87
C LEU A 461 17.90 7.49 18.23
N HIS A 462 17.55 8.75 18.37
CA HIS A 462 16.40 9.33 17.71
C HIS A 462 16.57 9.42 16.19
N LEU A 463 17.77 9.73 15.69
CA LEU A 463 18.07 9.68 14.26
C LEU A 463 17.89 8.26 13.70
N ASP A 464 18.44 7.26 14.43
CA ASP A 464 18.28 5.86 14.05
C ASP A 464 16.79 5.42 14.08
N ALA A 465 16.01 5.85 15.06
CA ALA A 465 14.58 5.62 15.12
C ALA A 465 13.84 6.26 13.93
N ALA A 466 14.11 7.54 13.63
CA ALA A 466 13.49 8.26 12.53
C ALA A 466 13.83 7.63 11.17
N ALA A 467 15.08 7.20 10.97
CA ALA A 467 15.49 6.49 9.75
C ALA A 467 14.73 5.17 9.57
N ASN A 468 14.47 4.44 10.67
CA ASN A 468 13.67 3.22 10.64
C ASN A 468 12.18 3.52 10.37
N HIS A 469 11.63 4.61 10.91
CA HIS A 469 10.28 5.07 10.54
C HIS A 469 10.16 5.40 9.04
N VAL A 470 11.19 6.00 8.43
CA VAL A 470 11.22 6.23 6.97
C VAL A 470 11.20 4.91 6.22
N ARG A 471 12.04 3.93 6.62
CA ARG A 471 12.08 2.60 5.99
C ARG A 471 10.76 1.83 6.15
N GLY A 472 10.08 2.02 7.27
CA GLY A 472 8.75 1.46 7.57
C GLY A 472 7.59 2.27 6.99
N ALA A 473 7.86 3.29 6.16
CA ALA A 473 6.86 4.21 5.57
C ALA A 473 6.02 5.02 6.60
N SER A 474 6.48 5.11 7.84
CA SER A 474 5.85 5.93 8.89
C SER A 474 6.35 7.39 8.82
N PHE A 475 6.17 8.05 7.68
CA PHE A 475 6.78 9.33 7.36
C PHE A 475 6.37 10.48 8.31
N VAL A 476 5.12 10.48 8.78
CA VAL A 476 4.64 11.50 9.74
C VAL A 476 5.43 11.44 11.04
N ARG A 477 5.61 10.24 11.60
CA ARG A 477 6.39 10.04 12.84
C ARG A 477 7.85 10.42 12.62
N ALA A 478 8.43 10.01 11.49
CA ALA A 478 9.82 10.38 11.14
C ALA A 478 10.02 11.90 11.11
N ARG A 479 9.14 12.66 10.43
CA ARG A 479 9.23 14.12 10.37
C ARG A 479 9.18 14.77 11.75
N VAL A 480 8.27 14.34 12.62
CA VAL A 480 8.17 14.88 13.99
C VAL A 480 9.47 14.66 14.78
N ILE A 481 10.10 13.50 14.64
CA ILE A 481 11.36 13.21 15.33
C ILE A 481 12.50 14.04 14.75
N TYR A 482 12.65 14.10 13.42
CA TYR A 482 13.69 14.90 12.78
C TYR A 482 13.57 16.40 13.08
N GLU A 483 12.37 16.95 13.09
CA GLU A 483 12.13 18.36 13.43
C GLU A 483 12.53 18.68 14.87
N ARG A 484 12.22 17.78 15.82
CA ARG A 484 12.65 17.91 17.21
C ARG A 484 14.18 17.87 17.37
N ILE A 485 14.86 17.00 16.60
CA ILE A 485 16.33 16.91 16.61
C ILE A 485 16.94 18.13 15.91
N GLY A 486 16.36 18.61 14.82
CA GLY A 486 16.78 19.81 14.11
C GLY A 486 16.78 21.10 14.94
N ALA A 487 16.11 21.09 16.09
CA ALA A 487 16.14 22.18 17.07
C ALA A 487 17.32 22.11 18.06
N MET A 488 18.18 21.08 17.98
CA MET A 488 19.35 20.96 18.86
C MET A 488 20.51 21.87 18.43
N ASP A 489 21.41 22.19 19.35
CA ASP A 489 22.52 23.13 19.09
C ASP A 489 23.69 22.54 18.29
N ASP A 490 23.78 21.21 18.11
CA ASP A 490 24.85 20.59 17.32
C ASP A 490 24.61 20.74 15.80
N PRO A 491 25.48 21.48 15.08
CA PRO A 491 25.26 21.76 13.65
C PRO A 491 25.24 20.54 12.73
N LEU A 492 26.05 19.51 13.05
CA LEU A 492 26.13 18.29 12.22
C LEU A 492 24.88 17.41 12.43
N THR A 493 24.43 17.26 13.67
CA THR A 493 23.17 16.59 14.00
C THR A 493 21.98 17.29 13.35
N ARG A 494 21.99 18.63 13.32
CA ARG A 494 20.96 19.43 12.63
C ARG A 494 20.95 19.17 11.13
N LEU A 495 22.12 19.10 10.50
CA LEU A 495 22.23 18.81 9.07
C LEU A 495 21.72 17.41 8.73
N GLU A 496 22.11 16.40 9.53
CA GLU A 496 21.62 15.02 9.34
C GLU A 496 20.10 14.92 9.52
N ALA A 497 19.56 15.63 10.51
CA ALA A 497 18.12 15.69 10.76
C ALA A 497 17.36 16.39 9.61
N ALA A 498 17.92 17.48 9.04
CA ALA A 498 17.31 18.19 7.91
C ALA A 498 17.28 17.32 6.63
N VAL A 499 18.34 16.57 6.36
CA VAL A 499 18.39 15.60 5.25
C VAL A 499 17.37 14.47 5.47
N GLY A 500 17.28 13.94 6.69
CA GLY A 500 16.31 12.90 7.03
C GLY A 500 14.86 13.40 6.96
N TYR A 501 14.61 14.65 7.39
CA TYR A 501 13.29 15.28 7.26
C TYR A 501 12.89 15.41 5.79
N GLU A 502 13.78 15.87 4.94
CA GLU A 502 13.56 16.00 3.51
C GLU A 502 13.23 14.64 2.89
N GLU A 503 13.95 13.58 3.25
CA GLU A 503 13.70 12.22 2.79
C GLU A 503 12.30 11.72 3.20
N ALA A 504 11.84 12.04 4.42
CA ALA A 504 10.50 11.72 4.90
C ALA A 504 9.40 12.62 4.30
N ASN A 505 9.75 13.75 3.70
CA ASN A 505 8.81 14.71 3.15
C ASN A 505 8.48 14.42 1.67
N TRP A 506 9.49 14.18 0.84
CA TRP A 506 9.27 13.98 -0.59
C TRP A 506 8.66 12.63 -0.95
N ARG A 507 8.91 11.56 -0.18
CA ARG A 507 8.44 10.20 -0.49
C ARG A 507 6.92 10.08 -0.60
N PRO A 508 6.10 10.66 0.32
CA PRO A 508 4.65 10.71 0.15
C PRO A 508 4.16 11.80 -0.82
N GLY A 509 5.05 12.57 -1.44
CA GLY A 509 4.70 13.60 -2.42
C GLY A 509 4.39 14.99 -1.83
N GLN A 510 4.78 15.24 -0.58
CA GLN A 510 4.46 16.51 0.11
C GLN A 510 5.10 17.73 -0.55
N SER A 511 4.28 18.62 -1.10
CA SER A 511 4.70 19.86 -1.76
C SER A 511 4.63 21.05 -0.80
N ASN A 512 5.73 21.30 -0.06
CA ASN A 512 5.85 22.44 0.84
C ASN A 512 7.30 22.93 0.96
N SER A 513 7.50 24.15 1.45
CA SER A 513 8.83 24.78 1.60
C SER A 513 9.59 24.31 2.85
N ARG A 514 8.94 23.63 3.80
CA ARG A 514 9.52 23.34 5.11
C ARG A 514 10.84 22.58 5.05
N ALA A 515 10.97 21.60 4.15
CA ALA A 515 12.21 20.85 3.98
C ALA A 515 13.33 21.74 3.41
N ALA A 516 13.00 22.63 2.47
CA ALA A 516 13.95 23.58 1.91
C ALA A 516 14.44 24.58 2.98
N ASP A 517 13.54 25.11 3.82
CA ASP A 517 13.89 26.04 4.90
C ASP A 517 14.83 25.40 5.92
N LEU A 518 14.55 24.15 6.32
CA LEU A 518 15.39 23.39 7.26
C LEU A 518 16.78 23.12 6.69
N LEU A 519 16.85 22.71 5.42
CA LEU A 519 18.14 22.44 4.75
C LEU A 519 18.95 23.70 4.52
N ALA A 520 18.32 24.81 4.11
CA ALA A 520 19.00 26.10 3.96
C ALA A 520 19.68 26.53 5.28
N SER A 521 18.90 26.56 6.37
CA SER A 521 19.41 26.92 7.69
C SER A 521 20.50 25.96 8.20
N ALA A 522 20.35 24.66 7.96
CA ALA A 522 21.32 23.66 8.39
C ALA A 522 22.64 23.75 7.60
N LEU A 523 22.59 23.99 6.28
CA LEU A 523 23.76 24.18 5.44
C LEU A 523 24.55 25.44 5.84
N GLU A 524 23.87 26.57 6.05
CA GLU A 524 24.49 27.82 6.52
C GLU A 524 25.19 27.67 7.88
N SER A 525 24.61 26.92 8.79
CA SER A 525 25.12 26.73 10.17
C SER A 525 26.06 25.54 10.33
N SER A 526 26.26 24.71 9.27
CA SER A 526 27.00 23.44 9.39
C SER A 526 28.48 23.57 9.72
N GLY A 527 29.12 24.69 9.32
CA GLY A 527 30.56 24.92 9.43
C GLY A 527 31.41 23.98 8.55
N LEU A 528 30.78 23.18 7.67
CA LEU A 528 31.49 22.28 6.77
C LEU A 528 32.08 23.05 5.58
N GLN A 529 33.18 22.52 5.03
CA GLN A 529 33.74 23.05 3.79
C GLN A 529 32.87 22.63 2.61
N ALA A 530 32.92 23.42 1.54
CA ALA A 530 32.07 23.23 0.37
C ALA A 530 32.36 21.92 -0.43
N ASP A 531 33.49 21.27 -0.15
CA ASP A 531 33.92 19.98 -0.70
C ASP A 531 33.75 18.81 0.30
N ASP A 532 33.16 19.05 1.49
CA ASP A 532 32.84 17.97 2.41
C ASP A 532 31.72 17.11 1.82
N PRO A 533 31.89 15.78 1.75
CA PRO A 533 30.88 14.86 1.22
C PRO A 533 29.50 15.03 1.82
N ARG A 534 29.39 15.31 3.12
CA ARG A 534 28.12 15.52 3.82
C ARG A 534 27.44 16.82 3.40
N TYR A 535 28.23 17.89 3.20
CA TYR A 535 27.72 19.15 2.68
C TYR A 535 27.15 18.99 1.27
N VAL A 536 27.88 18.31 0.38
CA VAL A 536 27.46 18.08 -1.01
C VAL A 536 26.23 17.18 -1.11
N GLN A 537 26.13 16.15 -0.27
CA GLN A 537 24.91 15.33 -0.17
C GLN A 537 23.71 16.17 0.29
N ALA A 538 23.87 16.98 1.33
CA ALA A 538 22.82 17.87 1.81
C ALA A 538 22.42 18.92 0.77
N LEU A 539 23.37 19.42 -0.02
CA LEU A 539 23.13 20.35 -1.13
C LEU A 539 22.29 19.68 -2.23
N GLY A 540 22.56 18.42 -2.56
CA GLY A 540 21.72 17.63 -3.47
C GLY A 540 20.28 17.46 -2.96
N SER A 541 20.11 17.13 -1.67
CA SER A 541 18.79 17.07 -1.02
C SER A 541 18.09 18.44 -1.00
N PHE A 542 18.83 19.51 -0.80
CA PHE A 542 18.29 20.89 -0.86
C PHE A 542 17.75 21.23 -2.25
N GLY A 543 18.47 20.84 -3.32
CA GLY A 543 17.98 21.01 -4.68
C GLY A 543 16.66 20.27 -4.94
N ARG A 544 16.48 19.06 -4.41
CA ARG A 544 15.20 18.33 -4.47
C ARG A 544 14.12 19.01 -3.65
N ALA A 545 14.43 19.45 -2.43
CA ALA A 545 13.48 20.17 -1.57
C ALA A 545 12.95 21.46 -2.23
N LEU A 546 13.82 22.22 -2.91
CA LEU A 546 13.43 23.40 -3.68
C LEU A 546 12.50 23.05 -4.84
N ALA A 547 12.73 21.92 -5.52
CA ALA A 547 11.84 21.47 -6.59
C ALA A 547 10.41 21.19 -6.05
N PHE A 548 10.29 20.52 -4.90
CA PHE A 548 9.00 20.28 -4.24
C PHE A 548 8.39 21.56 -3.64
N ALA A 549 9.18 22.58 -3.35
CA ALA A 549 8.71 23.92 -2.94
C ALA A 549 8.23 24.78 -4.13
N GLY A 550 8.37 24.31 -5.38
CA GLY A 550 8.01 25.06 -6.59
C GLY A 550 9.10 26.04 -7.08
N GLU A 551 10.30 26.01 -6.49
CA GLU A 551 11.44 26.88 -6.85
C GLU A 551 12.35 26.20 -7.90
N ALA A 552 11.79 25.76 -9.01
CA ALA A 552 12.46 24.86 -9.95
C ALA A 552 13.73 25.45 -10.61
N ALA A 553 13.75 26.75 -10.87
CA ALA A 553 14.97 27.40 -11.42
C ALA A 553 16.14 27.31 -10.44
N ARG A 554 15.89 27.65 -9.17
CA ARG A 554 16.88 27.55 -8.10
C ARG A 554 17.28 26.10 -7.80
N ALA A 555 16.31 25.18 -7.86
CA ALA A 555 16.56 23.75 -7.71
C ALA A 555 17.58 23.23 -8.74
N ARG A 556 17.46 23.64 -10.01
CA ARG A 556 18.40 23.26 -11.08
C ARG A 556 19.79 23.84 -10.86
N GLU A 557 19.89 25.09 -10.44
CA GLU A 557 21.16 25.74 -10.14
C GLU A 557 21.90 25.01 -8.99
N VAL A 558 21.22 24.81 -7.87
CA VAL A 558 21.74 24.10 -6.70
C VAL A 558 22.10 22.65 -7.04
N GLY A 559 21.27 21.97 -7.81
CA GLY A 559 21.55 20.60 -8.23
C GLY A 559 22.73 20.46 -9.18
N ALA A 560 22.91 21.42 -10.09
CA ALA A 560 24.08 21.44 -10.97
C ALA A 560 25.37 21.64 -10.17
N ASP A 561 25.39 22.59 -9.24
CA ASP A 561 26.53 22.82 -8.32
C ASP A 561 26.83 21.58 -7.48
N ALA A 562 25.80 20.92 -6.93
CA ALA A 562 25.97 19.68 -6.16
C ALA A 562 26.62 18.54 -7.00
N ILE A 563 26.18 18.37 -8.25
CA ILE A 563 26.73 17.35 -9.15
C ILE A 563 28.19 17.67 -9.51
N GLU A 564 28.50 18.92 -9.80
CA GLU A 564 29.88 19.36 -10.15
C GLU A 564 30.84 19.08 -8.98
N ARG A 565 30.47 19.48 -7.76
CA ARG A 565 31.24 19.19 -6.54
C ARG A 565 31.35 17.66 -6.27
N ALA A 566 30.26 16.90 -6.42
CA ALA A 566 30.29 15.45 -6.24
C ALA A 566 31.26 14.75 -7.22
N ARG A 567 31.33 15.24 -8.47
CA ARG A 567 32.30 14.73 -9.46
C ARG A 567 33.74 15.10 -9.10
N ALA A 568 33.97 16.30 -8.55
CA ALA A 568 35.28 16.73 -8.07
C ALA A 568 35.77 15.92 -6.86
N ILE A 569 34.87 15.56 -5.94
CA ILE A 569 35.18 14.67 -4.79
C ILE A 569 35.51 13.24 -5.25
N GLY A 570 34.85 12.74 -6.29
CA GLY A 570 35.08 11.40 -6.84
C GLY A 570 34.53 10.25 -6.02
N GLU A 571 33.79 10.50 -4.92
CA GLU A 571 33.14 9.46 -4.14
C GLU A 571 31.83 9.03 -4.80
N THR A 572 31.76 7.74 -5.16
CA THR A 572 30.61 7.16 -5.86
C THR A 572 29.29 7.34 -5.09
N ALA A 573 29.28 7.26 -3.76
CA ALA A 573 28.08 7.39 -2.95
C ALA A 573 27.54 8.83 -3.00
N VAL A 574 28.42 9.85 -2.96
CA VAL A 574 28.05 11.26 -3.05
C VAL A 574 27.49 11.59 -4.43
N LEU A 575 28.17 11.11 -5.49
CA LEU A 575 27.73 11.31 -6.87
C LEU A 575 26.38 10.64 -7.14
N LEU A 576 26.19 9.39 -6.67
CA LEU A 576 24.93 8.67 -6.83
C LEU A 576 23.77 9.42 -6.14
N HIS A 577 24.01 9.93 -4.91
CA HIS A 577 23.01 10.71 -4.19
C HIS A 577 22.64 12.00 -4.92
N THR A 578 23.62 12.79 -5.34
CA THR A 578 23.38 14.06 -6.02
C THR A 578 22.72 13.90 -7.39
N LEU A 579 23.12 12.89 -8.17
CA LEU A 579 22.45 12.55 -9.43
C LEU A 579 21.00 12.10 -9.20
N LYS A 580 20.76 11.22 -8.23
CA LYS A 580 19.42 10.75 -7.86
C LYS A 580 18.49 11.88 -7.44
N THR A 581 18.95 12.79 -6.59
CA THR A 581 18.15 13.94 -6.14
C THR A 581 17.87 14.92 -7.28
N SER A 582 18.79 15.08 -8.23
CA SER A 582 18.64 15.97 -9.38
C SER A 582 17.56 15.51 -10.38
N LEU A 583 17.16 14.25 -10.37
CA LEU A 583 16.10 13.74 -11.25
C LEU A 583 14.74 14.43 -11.00
N TRP A 584 14.52 14.96 -9.80
CA TRP A 584 13.29 15.65 -9.41
C TRP A 584 13.28 17.16 -9.79
N GLN A 585 14.32 17.69 -10.41
CA GLN A 585 14.49 19.13 -10.68
C GLN A 585 13.85 19.60 -11.99
N GLY A 586 12.65 19.14 -12.27
CA GLY A 586 11.84 19.50 -13.43
C GLY A 586 11.96 18.52 -14.60
N LEU A 587 10.81 18.04 -15.07
CA LEU A 587 10.67 17.21 -16.26
C LEU A 587 10.02 18.03 -17.37
N THR A 588 10.74 19.06 -17.85
CA THR A 588 10.31 19.83 -19.01
C THR A 588 10.79 19.19 -20.32
N PRO A 589 10.16 19.47 -21.45
CA PRO A 589 10.58 18.92 -22.74
C PRO A 589 12.06 19.19 -23.08
N GLU A 590 12.58 20.34 -22.68
CA GLU A 590 13.95 20.79 -22.92
C GLU A 590 14.96 20.01 -22.07
N MET A 591 14.57 19.63 -20.85
CA MET A 591 15.43 18.87 -19.93
C MET A 591 15.43 17.36 -20.18
N SER A 592 14.57 16.86 -21.05
CA SER A 592 14.33 15.42 -21.22
C SER A 592 15.60 14.63 -21.56
N GLU A 593 16.50 15.14 -22.40
CA GLU A 593 17.77 14.47 -22.76
C GLU A 593 18.73 14.43 -21.57
N VAL A 594 18.91 15.55 -20.86
CA VAL A 594 19.78 15.64 -19.66
C VAL A 594 19.27 14.69 -18.58
N GLN A 595 17.98 14.64 -18.37
CA GLN A 595 17.38 13.72 -17.39
C GLN A 595 17.51 12.24 -17.81
N ALA A 596 17.44 11.94 -19.11
CA ALA A 596 17.71 10.60 -19.61
C ALA A 596 19.15 10.15 -19.33
N GLU A 597 20.14 11.01 -19.58
CA GLU A 597 21.55 10.74 -19.28
C GLU A 597 21.78 10.50 -17.79
N ARG A 598 21.23 11.38 -16.94
CA ARG A 598 21.31 11.25 -15.47
C ARG A 598 20.67 9.95 -14.97
N ALA A 599 19.45 9.63 -15.45
CA ALA A 599 18.76 8.41 -15.06
C ALA A 599 19.54 7.15 -15.48
N ALA A 600 20.15 7.15 -16.69
CA ALA A 600 20.99 6.06 -17.15
C ALA A 600 22.28 5.90 -16.31
N GLU A 601 22.92 7.03 -15.94
CA GLU A 601 24.12 7.03 -15.08
C GLU A 601 23.76 6.47 -13.68
N VAL A 602 22.67 6.92 -13.08
CA VAL A 602 22.19 6.42 -11.78
C VAL A 602 21.85 4.93 -11.87
N SER A 603 21.15 4.48 -12.92
CA SER A 603 20.81 3.05 -13.11
C SER A 603 22.06 2.17 -13.21
N GLY A 604 23.06 2.59 -13.98
CA GLY A 604 24.33 1.87 -14.12
C GLY A 604 25.08 1.74 -12.79
N MET A 605 25.21 2.86 -12.05
CA MET A 605 25.86 2.86 -10.73
C MET A 605 25.07 2.02 -9.70
N ALA A 606 23.74 2.12 -9.71
CA ALA A 606 22.86 1.40 -8.81
C ALA A 606 22.93 -0.13 -9.04
N LEU A 607 22.89 -0.57 -10.29
CA LEU A 607 23.03 -2.00 -10.65
C LEU A 607 24.39 -2.58 -10.22
N ALA A 608 25.49 -1.83 -10.46
CA ALA A 608 26.83 -2.26 -10.06
C ALA A 608 26.97 -2.45 -8.54
N ARG A 609 26.21 -1.66 -7.75
CA ARG A 609 26.22 -1.67 -6.28
C ARG A 609 25.10 -2.51 -5.67
N ARG A 610 24.19 -3.04 -6.49
CA ARG A 610 22.94 -3.67 -6.05
C ARG A 610 22.08 -2.74 -5.16
N ASP A 611 22.14 -1.45 -5.44
CA ASP A 611 21.31 -0.41 -4.80
C ASP A 611 19.97 -0.31 -5.53
N TYR A 612 19.04 -1.16 -5.16
CA TYR A 612 17.74 -1.24 -5.82
C TYR A 612 16.83 -0.04 -5.51
N GLU A 613 17.08 0.67 -4.42
CA GLU A 613 16.35 1.91 -4.11
C GLU A 613 16.70 3.01 -5.11
N SER A 614 17.99 3.24 -5.35
CA SER A 614 18.45 4.18 -6.38
C SER A 614 18.06 3.73 -7.79
N LEU A 615 18.04 2.41 -8.06
CA LEU A 615 17.55 1.84 -9.31
C LEU A 615 16.07 2.17 -9.53
N GLY A 616 15.20 2.00 -8.52
CA GLY A 616 13.78 2.31 -8.61
C GLY A 616 13.53 3.79 -8.89
N ALA A 617 14.23 4.67 -8.18
CA ALA A 617 14.16 6.12 -8.43
C ALA A 617 14.59 6.49 -9.86
N ALA A 618 15.69 5.93 -10.35
CA ALA A 618 16.16 6.17 -11.71
C ALA A 618 15.21 5.60 -12.77
N SER A 619 14.69 4.40 -12.56
CA SER A 619 13.78 3.71 -13.48
C SER A 619 12.48 4.49 -13.68
N HIS A 620 11.98 5.15 -12.64
CA HIS A 620 10.81 6.04 -12.74
C HIS A 620 11.05 7.14 -13.78
N PHE A 621 12.12 7.90 -13.63
CA PHE A 621 12.45 8.99 -14.57
C PHE A 621 12.87 8.47 -15.94
N HIS A 622 13.59 7.36 -16.01
CA HIS A 622 13.96 6.74 -17.28
C HIS A 622 12.72 6.32 -18.07
N ALA A 623 11.70 5.78 -17.42
CA ALA A 623 10.41 5.47 -18.05
C ALA A 623 9.71 6.72 -18.57
N LEU A 624 9.62 7.80 -17.75
CA LEU A 624 9.00 9.07 -18.13
C LEU A 624 9.68 9.70 -19.34
N VAL A 625 11.01 9.85 -19.31
CA VAL A 625 11.77 10.47 -20.43
C VAL A 625 11.73 9.60 -21.68
N SER A 626 11.74 8.26 -21.52
CA SER A 626 11.65 7.34 -22.66
C SER A 626 10.29 7.43 -23.35
N TYR A 627 9.20 7.52 -22.57
CA TYR A 627 7.87 7.75 -23.16
C TYR A 627 7.79 9.13 -23.84
N LEU A 628 8.23 10.18 -23.15
CA LEU A 628 8.24 11.55 -23.69
C LEU A 628 9.00 11.63 -25.04
N ALA A 629 10.17 10.99 -25.12
CA ALA A 629 11.01 10.99 -26.31
C ALA A 629 10.60 9.98 -27.40
N GLY A 630 9.56 9.16 -27.14
CA GLY A 630 9.13 8.13 -28.11
C GLY A 630 10.12 6.97 -28.26
N ARG A 631 10.74 6.52 -27.16
CA ARG A 631 11.73 5.43 -27.10
C ARG A 631 11.15 4.16 -26.46
N PRO A 632 10.50 3.27 -27.20
CA PRO A 632 9.83 2.10 -26.64
C PRO A 632 10.78 1.13 -25.94
N ASP A 633 11.99 0.92 -26.46
CA ASP A 633 12.99 0.03 -25.84
C ASP A 633 13.46 0.57 -24.49
N GLY A 634 13.66 1.89 -24.38
CA GLY A 634 14.00 2.55 -23.12
C GLY A 634 12.88 2.43 -22.08
N LEU A 635 11.63 2.58 -22.51
CA LEU A 635 10.45 2.39 -21.64
C LEU A 635 10.34 0.94 -21.15
N ALA A 636 10.57 -0.05 -22.02
CA ALA A 636 10.56 -1.46 -21.66
C ALA A 636 11.68 -1.82 -20.67
N ALA A 637 12.91 -1.33 -20.90
CA ALA A 637 14.04 -1.52 -20.00
C ALA A 637 13.77 -0.89 -18.62
N ALA A 638 13.30 0.37 -18.59
CA ALA A 638 12.97 1.06 -17.35
C ALA A 638 11.83 0.36 -16.58
N THR A 639 10.84 -0.19 -17.27
CA THR A 639 9.76 -0.98 -16.65
C THR A 639 10.30 -2.26 -16.01
N ALA A 640 11.20 -2.97 -16.68
CA ALA A 640 11.83 -4.17 -16.14
C ALA A 640 12.67 -3.84 -14.89
N ASP A 641 13.43 -2.74 -14.92
CA ASP A 641 14.22 -2.29 -13.78
C ASP A 641 13.35 -1.80 -12.63
N MET A 642 12.23 -1.10 -12.90
CA MET A 642 11.25 -0.71 -11.88
C MET A 642 10.64 -1.95 -11.20
N ARG A 643 10.26 -2.97 -11.98
CA ARG A 643 9.73 -4.23 -11.44
C ARG A 643 10.76 -4.94 -10.57
N ARG A 644 12.02 -4.99 -11.02
CA ARG A 644 13.15 -5.50 -10.23
C ARG A 644 13.36 -4.73 -8.95
N ALA A 645 13.33 -3.40 -9.00
CA ALA A 645 13.47 -2.52 -7.84
C ALA A 645 12.29 -2.69 -6.87
N ALA A 646 11.06 -2.70 -7.35
CA ALA A 646 9.86 -2.90 -6.51
C ALA A 646 9.90 -4.25 -5.79
N GLN A 647 10.24 -5.33 -6.51
CA GLN A 647 10.40 -6.67 -5.92
C GLN A 647 11.57 -6.72 -4.94
N ALA A 648 12.66 -6.05 -5.25
CA ALA A 648 13.85 -6.05 -4.45
C ALA A 648 13.76 -5.09 -3.25
N CYS A 649 13.11 -3.93 -3.30
CA CYS A 649 13.02 -2.96 -2.18
C CYS A 649 11.80 -3.15 -1.30
N GLY A 650 10.72 -3.77 -1.78
CA GLY A 650 9.47 -3.87 -1.05
C GLY A 650 8.92 -2.51 -0.59
N GLN A 651 9.39 -1.42 -1.20
CA GLN A 651 8.91 -0.08 -0.88
C GLN A 651 7.56 0.15 -1.56
N PRO A 652 6.49 0.49 -0.82
CA PRO A 652 5.17 0.73 -1.40
C PRO A 652 5.19 1.79 -2.51
N SER A 653 6.06 2.81 -2.40
CA SER A 653 6.22 3.85 -3.42
C SER A 653 6.65 3.31 -4.79
N PHE A 654 7.56 2.32 -4.85
CA PHE A 654 7.95 1.69 -6.12
C PHE A 654 6.88 0.73 -6.63
N GLY A 655 6.14 0.08 -5.74
CA GLY A 655 4.95 -0.70 -6.09
C GLY A 655 3.87 0.18 -6.74
N PHE A 656 3.61 1.34 -6.16
CA PHE A 656 2.69 2.36 -6.70
C PHE A 656 3.11 2.83 -8.10
N VAL A 657 4.35 3.31 -8.24
CA VAL A 657 4.88 3.78 -9.54
C VAL A 657 4.91 2.65 -10.57
N GLY A 658 5.30 1.44 -10.16
CA GLY A 658 5.28 0.25 -11.02
C GLY A 658 3.87 -0.07 -11.52
N ALA A 659 2.86 -0.01 -10.66
CA ALA A 659 1.46 -0.21 -11.03
C ALA A 659 0.95 0.88 -11.99
N CYS A 660 1.35 2.15 -11.80
CA CYS A 660 1.04 3.24 -12.74
C CYS A 660 1.68 3.00 -14.12
N ILE A 661 2.94 2.56 -14.19
CA ILE A 661 3.60 2.21 -15.46
C ILE A 661 2.89 1.03 -16.14
N GLU A 662 2.55 -0.03 -15.41
CA GLU A 662 1.84 -1.18 -15.97
C GLU A 662 0.43 -0.81 -16.44
N GLN A 663 -0.27 0.06 -15.72
CA GLN A 663 -1.55 0.64 -16.14
C GLN A 663 -1.38 1.38 -17.46
N ALA A 664 -0.36 2.24 -17.58
CA ALA A 664 -0.06 3.00 -18.79
C ALA A 664 0.25 2.07 -19.99
N LEU A 665 1.06 1.02 -19.79
CA LEU A 665 1.38 0.05 -20.82
C LEU A 665 0.16 -0.77 -21.25
N ALA A 666 -0.72 -1.16 -20.32
CA ALA A 666 -1.97 -1.84 -20.63
C ALA A 666 -2.90 -0.93 -21.47
N TYR A 667 -3.01 0.35 -21.04
CA TYR A 667 -3.77 1.37 -21.79
C TYR A 667 -3.24 1.54 -23.22
N LEU A 668 -1.92 1.70 -23.42
CA LEU A 668 -1.33 1.85 -24.77
C LEU A 668 -1.65 0.67 -25.69
N ARG A 669 -1.75 -0.55 -25.14
CA ARG A 669 -2.12 -1.77 -25.89
C ARG A 669 -3.62 -1.94 -26.10
N GLY A 670 -4.45 -1.06 -25.52
CA GLY A 670 -5.90 -1.18 -25.56
C GLY A 670 -6.49 -2.25 -24.64
N ASP A 671 -5.70 -2.80 -23.70
CA ASP A 671 -6.18 -3.68 -22.62
C ASP A 671 -6.78 -2.85 -21.49
N PHE A 672 -7.99 -2.32 -21.73
CA PHE A 672 -8.66 -1.44 -20.76
C PHE A 672 -9.00 -2.16 -19.45
N ALA A 673 -9.36 -3.44 -19.50
CA ALA A 673 -9.64 -4.22 -18.28
C ALA A 673 -8.35 -4.44 -17.46
N GLY A 674 -7.21 -4.73 -18.11
CA GLY A 674 -5.91 -4.79 -17.48
C GLY A 674 -5.49 -3.45 -16.88
N ALA A 675 -5.74 -2.36 -17.60
CA ALA A 675 -5.45 -1.01 -17.12
C ALA A 675 -6.28 -0.65 -15.87
N GLU A 676 -7.58 -0.99 -15.81
CA GLU A 676 -8.40 -0.80 -14.58
C GLU A 676 -7.84 -1.58 -13.40
N ARG A 677 -7.49 -2.86 -13.58
CA ARG A 677 -6.90 -3.67 -12.50
C ARG A 677 -5.59 -3.07 -11.97
N CYS A 678 -4.73 -2.56 -12.86
CA CYS A 678 -3.49 -1.91 -12.45
C CYS A 678 -3.75 -0.55 -11.76
N ALA A 679 -4.76 0.21 -12.19
CA ALA A 679 -5.17 1.46 -11.53
C ALA A 679 -5.68 1.20 -10.10
N ASP A 680 -6.48 0.15 -9.89
CA ASP A 680 -6.93 -0.27 -8.56
C ASP A 680 -5.76 -0.75 -7.68
N LEU A 681 -4.78 -1.42 -8.27
CA LEU A 681 -3.56 -1.82 -7.55
C LEU A 681 -2.75 -0.59 -7.14
N ALA A 682 -2.60 0.40 -8.02
CA ALA A 682 -1.92 1.66 -7.72
C ALA A 682 -2.63 2.40 -6.57
N LEU A 683 -3.96 2.51 -6.58
CA LEU A 683 -4.73 3.13 -5.49
C LEU A 683 -4.41 2.46 -4.15
N ARG A 684 -4.61 1.14 -4.07
CA ARG A 684 -4.36 0.38 -2.83
C ARG A 684 -2.92 0.51 -2.34
N THR A 685 -1.95 0.49 -3.26
CA THR A 685 -0.53 0.59 -2.89
C THR A 685 -0.17 2.01 -2.44
N GLY A 686 -0.77 3.03 -3.06
CA GLY A 686 -0.60 4.43 -2.67
C GLY A 686 -1.13 4.71 -1.26
N ASP A 687 -2.28 4.16 -0.91
CA ASP A 687 -2.90 4.31 0.41
C ASP A 687 -2.01 3.73 1.53
N LEU A 688 -1.26 2.64 1.25
CA LEU A 688 -0.38 2.00 2.24
C LEU A 688 0.71 2.93 2.80
N PHE A 689 1.16 3.92 2.05
CA PHE A 689 2.20 4.85 2.51
C PHE A 689 1.73 6.30 2.60
N GLY A 690 0.41 6.53 2.48
CA GLY A 690 -0.18 7.86 2.58
C GLY A 690 0.28 8.80 1.48
N ALA A 691 0.40 8.30 0.24
CA ALA A 691 0.74 9.13 -0.91
C ALA A 691 -0.32 10.23 -1.08
N GLU A 692 0.16 11.43 -1.40
CA GLU A 692 -0.74 12.56 -1.64
C GLU A 692 -1.56 12.33 -2.91
N ASP A 693 -2.87 12.56 -2.85
CA ASP A 693 -3.80 12.52 -3.98
C ASP A 693 -3.89 11.18 -4.76
N THR A 694 -3.82 10.04 -4.08
CA THR A 694 -3.99 8.72 -4.72
C THR A 694 -5.37 8.55 -5.35
N GLU A 695 -6.42 9.04 -4.68
CA GLU A 695 -7.80 9.01 -5.19
C GLU A 695 -7.94 9.88 -6.45
N GLY A 696 -7.35 11.08 -6.46
CA GLY A 696 -7.35 11.96 -7.62
C GLY A 696 -6.61 11.35 -8.80
N SER A 697 -5.45 10.74 -8.57
CA SER A 697 -4.68 10.01 -9.59
C SER A 697 -5.47 8.84 -10.17
N ASN A 698 -6.10 8.02 -9.33
CA ASN A 698 -6.97 6.93 -9.76
C ASN A 698 -8.18 7.46 -10.54
N GLY A 699 -8.79 8.55 -10.09
CA GLY A 699 -9.90 9.22 -10.79
C GLY A 699 -9.54 9.63 -12.22
N VAL A 700 -8.33 10.16 -12.43
CA VAL A 700 -7.82 10.50 -13.77
C VAL A 700 -7.57 9.25 -14.61
N GLN A 701 -6.93 8.22 -14.05
CA GLN A 701 -6.70 6.95 -14.75
C GLN A 701 -8.02 6.33 -15.22
N MET A 702 -9.01 6.25 -14.34
CA MET A 702 -10.35 5.74 -14.68
C MET A 702 -11.07 6.63 -15.69
N PHE A 703 -10.93 7.96 -15.61
CA PHE A 703 -11.45 8.88 -16.62
C PHE A 703 -10.85 8.58 -17.99
N MET A 704 -9.52 8.44 -18.10
CA MET A 704 -8.82 8.15 -19.35
C MET A 704 -9.27 6.83 -19.97
N ILE A 705 -9.47 5.78 -19.19
CA ILE A 705 -9.93 4.47 -19.67
C ILE A 705 -11.39 4.56 -20.12
N ARG A 706 -12.28 5.11 -19.29
CA ARG A 706 -13.72 5.13 -19.54
C ARG A 706 -14.14 6.09 -20.65
N ARG A 707 -13.34 7.15 -20.92
CA ARG A 707 -13.56 7.99 -22.09
C ARG A 707 -13.41 7.19 -23.40
N GLU A 708 -12.44 6.27 -23.44
CA GLU A 708 -12.19 5.46 -24.64
C GLU A 708 -13.29 4.41 -24.88
N THR A 709 -13.79 3.78 -23.83
CA THR A 709 -14.89 2.80 -23.92
C THR A 709 -16.25 3.45 -24.16
N GLY A 710 -16.39 4.78 -23.93
CA GLY A 710 -17.63 5.53 -24.07
C GLY A 710 -18.55 5.49 -22.85
N ASP A 711 -18.07 4.95 -21.72
CA ASP A 711 -18.84 4.78 -20.48
C ASP A 711 -19.10 6.08 -19.70
N LEU A 712 -18.40 7.18 -20.04
CA LEU A 712 -18.57 8.48 -19.37
C LEU A 712 -19.96 9.11 -19.56
N LYS A 713 -20.70 8.71 -20.58
CA LYS A 713 -22.06 9.23 -20.83
C LYS A 713 -23.05 8.99 -19.68
N ARG A 714 -22.78 7.99 -18.85
CA ARG A 714 -23.57 7.70 -17.63
C ARG A 714 -23.51 8.81 -16.59
N PHE A 715 -22.47 9.64 -16.63
CA PHE A 715 -22.26 10.72 -15.66
C PHE A 715 -22.89 12.06 -16.08
N GLY A 716 -23.59 12.11 -17.24
CA GLY A 716 -24.23 13.34 -17.72
C GLY A 716 -25.16 14.00 -16.70
N GLY A 717 -25.98 13.21 -15.98
CA GLY A 717 -26.86 13.72 -14.95
C GLY A 717 -26.15 14.22 -13.68
N PHE A 718 -24.90 13.86 -13.48
CA PHE A 718 -24.09 14.30 -12.34
C PHE A 718 -23.52 15.71 -12.57
N VAL A 719 -23.35 16.10 -13.83
CA VAL A 719 -22.73 17.37 -14.23
C VAL A 719 -23.70 18.53 -14.04
N ASP A 720 -25.00 18.32 -14.20
CA ASP A 720 -26.04 19.36 -14.02
C ASP A 720 -26.19 19.80 -12.55
N GLY A 721 -25.78 18.96 -11.59
CA GLY A 721 -25.78 19.27 -10.16
C GLY A 721 -24.44 19.76 -9.59
N SER A 722 -23.38 19.84 -10.42
CA SER A 722 -21.99 19.99 -9.96
C SER A 722 -21.53 21.43 -9.69
N GLU A 723 -22.41 22.43 -9.66
CA GLU A 723 -22.05 23.81 -9.26
C GLU A 723 -21.40 23.86 -7.87
N THR A 724 -21.70 22.89 -7.02
CA THR A 724 -21.12 22.73 -5.67
C THR A 724 -19.73 22.08 -5.65
N PHE A 725 -19.32 21.34 -6.71
CA PHE A 725 -17.98 20.75 -6.83
C PHE A 725 -16.91 21.72 -7.37
N ALA A 726 -17.25 22.94 -7.68
CA ALA A 726 -16.41 23.97 -8.30
C ALA A 726 -15.19 24.42 -7.47
N GLY A 727 -14.86 23.76 -6.35
CA GLY A 727 -13.84 24.21 -5.41
C GLY A 727 -12.40 23.75 -5.70
N ARG A 728 -12.14 22.55 -6.20
CA ARG A 728 -10.82 21.96 -6.07
C ARG A 728 -10.08 21.58 -7.36
N TRP A 729 -10.73 21.09 -8.43
CA TRP A 729 -9.98 20.63 -9.61
C TRP A 729 -10.65 21.00 -10.95
N VAL A 730 -10.43 22.27 -11.35
CA VAL A 730 -11.01 22.84 -12.57
C VAL A 730 -10.58 22.13 -13.86
N PRO A 731 -9.31 21.65 -14.03
CA PRO A 731 -8.92 20.91 -15.25
C PRO A 731 -9.72 19.62 -15.47
N GLY A 732 -10.00 18.84 -14.44
CA GLY A 732 -10.81 17.63 -14.54
C GLY A 732 -12.27 17.90 -14.90
N LEU A 733 -12.85 18.96 -14.35
CA LEU A 733 -14.18 19.41 -14.75
C LEU A 733 -14.21 19.84 -16.21
N LEU A 734 -13.19 20.56 -16.70
CA LEU A 734 -13.07 20.95 -18.09
C LEU A 734 -13.04 19.73 -19.01
N ALA A 735 -12.25 18.71 -18.65
CA ALA A 735 -12.19 17.45 -19.40
C ALA A 735 -13.55 16.75 -19.46
N LEU A 736 -14.26 16.69 -18.32
CA LEU A 736 -15.59 16.08 -18.25
C LEU A 736 -16.63 16.86 -19.09
N TYR A 737 -16.65 18.18 -18.98
CA TYR A 737 -17.52 19.03 -19.81
C TYR A 737 -17.23 18.84 -21.32
N THR A 738 -15.97 18.65 -21.70
CA THR A 738 -15.55 18.42 -23.08
C THR A 738 -16.08 17.09 -23.60
N GLU A 739 -15.94 16.00 -22.86
CA GLU A 739 -16.45 14.69 -23.24
C GLU A 739 -17.99 14.61 -23.26
N LEU A 740 -18.67 15.34 -22.39
CA LEU A 740 -20.13 15.42 -22.34
C LEU A 740 -20.71 16.52 -23.26
N GLN A 741 -19.86 17.23 -23.99
CA GLN A 741 -20.24 18.32 -24.92
C GLN A 741 -21.08 19.45 -24.28
N CYS A 742 -20.78 19.76 -22.99
CA CYS A 742 -21.43 20.84 -22.25
C CYS A 742 -20.77 22.18 -22.56
N GLU A 743 -21.24 22.89 -23.61
CA GLU A 743 -20.63 24.12 -24.15
C GLU A 743 -20.49 25.23 -23.09
N HIS A 744 -21.53 25.46 -22.29
CA HIS A 744 -21.50 26.48 -21.22
C HIS A 744 -20.45 26.15 -20.13
N GLY A 745 -20.38 24.88 -19.72
CA GLY A 745 -19.38 24.41 -18.77
C GLY A 745 -17.96 24.53 -19.29
N MET A 746 -17.74 24.10 -20.56
CA MET A 746 -16.43 24.23 -21.22
C MET A 746 -15.99 25.69 -21.30
N THR A 747 -16.83 26.61 -21.76
CA THR A 747 -16.50 28.01 -21.92
C THR A 747 -16.10 28.65 -20.58
N ARG A 748 -16.88 28.40 -19.54
CA ARG A 748 -16.63 28.95 -18.20
C ARG A 748 -15.32 28.42 -17.61
N ALA A 749 -15.09 27.11 -17.68
CA ALA A 749 -13.89 26.48 -17.10
C ALA A 749 -12.63 26.85 -17.90
N LEU A 750 -12.70 26.84 -19.24
CA LEU A 750 -11.58 27.24 -20.10
C LEU A 750 -11.14 28.68 -19.83
N ASN A 751 -12.09 29.63 -19.80
CA ASN A 751 -11.78 31.03 -19.51
C ASN A 751 -11.15 31.21 -18.13
N ARG A 752 -11.62 30.47 -17.12
CA ARG A 752 -11.04 30.52 -15.77
C ARG A 752 -9.58 30.03 -15.77
N LEU A 753 -9.22 29.03 -16.56
CA LEU A 753 -7.85 28.52 -16.67
C LEU A 753 -6.96 29.45 -17.48
N LEU A 754 -7.43 29.99 -18.61
CA LEU A 754 -6.68 30.91 -19.45
C LEU A 754 -6.38 32.27 -18.78
N ASN A 755 -7.21 32.66 -17.80
CA ASN A 755 -6.96 33.90 -17.02
C ASN A 755 -5.86 33.76 -15.96
N ARG A 756 -5.24 32.60 -15.81
CA ARG A 756 -4.07 32.39 -14.95
C ARG A 756 -2.79 32.73 -15.72
N ASN A 757 -1.71 32.99 -14.98
CA ASN A 757 -0.39 33.02 -15.61
C ASN A 757 0.06 31.59 -15.95
N LEU A 758 0.02 31.22 -17.21
CA LEU A 758 0.33 29.87 -17.68
C LEU A 758 1.84 29.55 -17.57
N ASP A 759 2.70 30.57 -17.59
CA ASP A 759 4.15 30.37 -17.47
C ASP A 759 4.54 29.82 -16.09
N ASP A 760 3.80 30.14 -15.03
CA ASP A 760 4.03 29.63 -13.68
C ASP A 760 3.72 28.12 -13.56
N ARG A 761 3.07 27.53 -14.57
CA ARG A 761 2.67 26.12 -14.58
C ARG A 761 3.63 25.21 -15.33
N LEU A 762 4.56 25.72 -16.09
CA LEU A 762 5.42 24.98 -17.04
C LEU A 762 6.20 23.83 -16.40
N GLU A 763 6.52 23.95 -15.12
CA GLU A 763 7.32 22.97 -14.37
C GLU A 763 6.48 22.06 -13.47
N ASP A 764 5.15 22.22 -13.47
CA ASP A 764 4.23 21.37 -12.72
C ASP A 764 4.06 20.03 -13.44
N ALA A 765 4.16 18.93 -12.71
CA ALA A 765 4.00 17.58 -13.26
C ALA A 765 2.59 17.34 -13.83
N GLN A 766 1.58 18.10 -13.41
CA GLN A 766 0.21 18.03 -13.94
C GLN A 766 -0.02 18.93 -15.16
N TRP A 767 0.93 19.83 -15.46
CA TRP A 767 0.81 20.79 -16.56
C TRP A 767 0.47 20.15 -17.91
N PRO A 768 1.11 19.05 -18.37
CA PRO A 768 0.77 18.44 -19.65
C PRO A 768 -0.70 18.03 -19.78
N MET A 769 -1.30 17.57 -18.69
CA MET A 769 -2.72 17.20 -18.62
C MET A 769 -3.62 18.45 -18.67
N GLU A 770 -3.33 19.46 -17.86
CA GLU A 770 -4.07 20.71 -17.86
C GLU A 770 -4.05 21.36 -19.25
N LEU A 771 -2.87 21.41 -19.89
CA LEU A 771 -2.67 21.92 -21.24
C LEU A 771 -3.51 21.15 -22.27
N VAL A 772 -3.49 19.82 -22.25
CA VAL A 772 -4.28 18.98 -23.18
C VAL A 772 -5.76 19.22 -23.01
N PHE A 773 -6.27 19.26 -21.78
CA PHE A 773 -7.69 19.50 -21.53
C PHE A 773 -8.14 20.89 -21.98
N MET A 774 -7.30 21.92 -21.81
CA MET A 774 -7.59 23.26 -22.37
C MET A 774 -7.61 23.24 -23.90
N VAL A 775 -6.66 22.56 -24.53
CA VAL A 775 -6.59 22.42 -25.99
C VAL A 775 -7.79 21.66 -26.54
N GLU A 776 -8.18 20.54 -25.93
CA GLU A 776 -9.34 19.75 -26.36
C GLU A 776 -10.63 20.58 -26.25
N ALA A 777 -10.82 21.32 -25.17
CA ALA A 777 -11.97 22.21 -25.01
C ALA A 777 -11.96 23.37 -25.99
N ALA A 778 -10.82 24.02 -26.21
CA ALA A 778 -10.68 25.10 -27.21
C ALA A 778 -10.98 24.62 -28.62
N LEU A 779 -10.55 23.41 -28.98
CA LEU A 779 -10.87 22.77 -30.27
C LEU A 779 -12.35 22.39 -30.40
N ALA A 780 -12.97 21.86 -29.34
CA ALA A 780 -14.40 21.53 -29.32
C ALA A 780 -15.28 22.78 -29.47
N LEU A 781 -14.91 23.88 -28.82
CA LEU A 781 -15.58 25.18 -28.94
C LEU A 781 -15.25 25.95 -30.24
N SER A 782 -14.35 25.42 -31.08
CA SER A 782 -13.82 26.13 -32.26
C SER A 782 -13.24 27.53 -31.90
N ASN A 783 -12.70 27.67 -30.67
CA ASN A 783 -12.20 28.94 -30.18
C ASN A 783 -10.75 29.19 -30.63
N ARG A 784 -10.61 29.94 -31.75
CA ARG A 784 -9.31 30.27 -32.36
C ARG A 784 -8.42 31.11 -31.47
N GLU A 785 -8.96 32.00 -30.67
CA GLU A 785 -8.22 32.86 -29.76
C GLU A 785 -7.55 32.01 -28.68
N ALA A 786 -8.29 31.12 -28.00
CA ALA A 786 -7.75 30.16 -27.05
C ALA A 786 -6.69 29.23 -27.68
N VAL A 787 -6.93 28.74 -28.89
CA VAL A 787 -5.96 27.92 -29.64
C VAL A 787 -4.68 28.71 -29.91
N HIS A 788 -4.79 29.99 -30.30
CA HIS A 788 -3.63 30.84 -30.53
C HIS A 788 -2.82 31.07 -29.22
N ALA A 789 -3.49 31.30 -28.11
CA ALA A 789 -2.86 31.46 -26.79
C ALA A 789 -2.16 30.19 -26.31
N LEU A 790 -2.71 29.00 -26.55
CA LEU A 790 -2.18 27.71 -26.10
C LEU A 790 -1.08 27.14 -27.00
N ARG A 791 -1.03 27.55 -28.27
CA ARG A 791 -0.09 27.01 -29.27
C ARG A 791 1.40 27.09 -28.87
N PRO A 792 1.91 28.19 -28.30
CA PRO A 792 3.31 28.25 -27.86
C PRO A 792 3.67 27.16 -26.86
N PHE A 793 2.79 26.85 -25.93
CA PHE A 793 2.97 25.82 -24.90
C PHE A 793 3.00 24.43 -25.47
N VAL A 794 2.08 24.07 -26.37
CA VAL A 794 2.05 22.74 -27.03
C VAL A 794 3.27 22.57 -27.93
N SER A 795 3.71 23.65 -28.62
CA SER A 795 4.87 23.63 -29.53
C SER A 795 6.18 23.23 -28.87
N ARG A 796 6.32 23.43 -27.57
CA ARG A 796 7.49 22.97 -26.79
C ARG A 796 7.60 21.42 -26.77
N TYR A 797 6.47 20.72 -26.95
CA TYR A 797 6.41 19.26 -27.01
C TYR A 797 6.42 18.72 -28.45
N ALA A 798 6.63 19.54 -29.48
CA ALA A 798 6.67 19.08 -30.87
C ALA A 798 7.68 17.93 -31.03
N GLY A 799 7.30 16.85 -31.69
CA GLY A 799 8.11 15.62 -31.83
C GLY A 799 8.23 14.76 -30.58
N LYS A 800 7.44 15.04 -29.52
CA LYS A 800 7.42 14.32 -28.25
C LYS A 800 6.01 13.85 -27.91
N ASN A 801 5.90 12.90 -26.97
CA ASN A 801 4.64 12.50 -26.36
C ASN A 801 4.32 13.41 -25.15
N LEU A 802 3.06 13.42 -24.76
CA LEU A 802 2.56 14.12 -23.57
C LEU A 802 2.22 13.10 -22.48
N VAL A 803 2.74 13.31 -21.27
CA VAL A 803 2.50 12.47 -20.09
C VAL A 803 2.34 13.37 -18.88
N ALA A 804 1.44 13.04 -17.99
CA ALA A 804 1.19 13.78 -16.77
C ALA A 804 1.45 12.93 -15.52
N GLY A 805 2.03 13.56 -14.51
CA GLY A 805 2.34 12.96 -13.22
C GLY A 805 3.26 11.74 -13.36
N GLN A 806 3.07 10.78 -12.47
CA GLN A 806 3.81 9.52 -12.45
C GLN A 806 3.12 8.46 -13.33
N PHE A 807 2.99 8.72 -14.64
CA PHE A 807 2.20 7.91 -15.58
C PHE A 807 0.70 7.88 -15.26
N VAL A 808 0.17 8.92 -14.64
CA VAL A 808 -1.26 9.02 -14.31
C VAL A 808 -2.12 9.14 -15.58
N ALA A 809 -1.64 9.94 -16.57
CA ALA A 809 -2.33 10.09 -17.86
C ALA A 809 -1.34 10.16 -19.02
N LEU A 810 -1.66 9.45 -20.10
CA LEU A 810 -0.92 9.43 -21.37
C LEU A 810 -1.78 10.03 -22.45
N PHE A 811 -1.24 11.02 -23.17
CA PHE A 811 -1.97 11.74 -24.20
C PHE A 811 -1.43 11.51 -25.63
N GLY A 812 -0.37 10.69 -25.79
CA GLY A 812 0.26 10.42 -27.08
C GLY A 812 1.01 11.62 -27.65
N SER A 813 1.19 11.63 -28.96
CA SER A 813 1.97 12.66 -29.65
C SER A 813 1.37 14.07 -29.53
N ALA A 814 2.20 15.03 -29.12
CA ALA A 814 1.83 16.44 -29.11
C ALA A 814 1.50 16.97 -30.52
N ASP A 815 2.11 16.37 -31.55
CA ASP A 815 1.86 16.72 -32.94
C ASP A 815 0.42 16.47 -33.36
N ARG A 816 -0.32 15.50 -32.76
CA ARG A 816 -1.75 15.32 -32.98
C ARG A 816 -2.56 16.56 -32.59
N TYR A 817 -2.21 17.20 -31.49
CA TYR A 817 -2.86 18.43 -31.03
C TYR A 817 -2.46 19.61 -31.90
N LEU A 818 -1.16 19.76 -32.24
CA LEU A 818 -0.66 20.79 -33.16
C LEU A 818 -1.32 20.69 -34.54
N ALA A 819 -1.51 19.49 -35.04
CA ALA A 819 -2.22 19.25 -36.31
C ALA A 819 -3.66 19.78 -36.26
N ARG A 820 -4.41 19.45 -35.21
CA ARG A 820 -5.79 19.90 -35.01
C ARG A 820 -5.89 21.41 -34.84
N MET A 821 -4.94 22.00 -34.09
CA MET A 821 -4.86 23.46 -33.91
C MET A 821 -4.56 24.18 -35.24
N ALA A 822 -3.60 23.68 -36.03
CA ALA A 822 -3.26 24.19 -37.33
C ALA A 822 -4.45 24.10 -38.30
N ALA A 823 -5.17 22.97 -38.33
CA ALA A 823 -6.37 22.76 -39.13
C ALA A 823 -7.46 23.80 -38.80
N LEU A 824 -7.73 24.04 -37.49
CA LEU A 824 -8.72 25.03 -37.08
C LEU A 824 -8.33 26.47 -37.49
N CYS A 825 -7.00 26.78 -37.48
CA CYS A 825 -6.48 28.07 -37.87
C CYS A 825 -6.38 28.23 -39.42
N GLY A 826 -6.64 27.18 -40.19
CA GLY A 826 -6.60 27.20 -41.65
C GLY A 826 -5.21 26.93 -42.25
N ASP A 827 -4.22 26.53 -41.46
CA ASP A 827 -2.89 26.12 -41.93
C ASP A 827 -2.88 24.62 -42.28
N GLY A 828 -3.44 24.29 -43.46
CA GLY A 828 -3.56 22.90 -43.93
C GLY A 828 -2.20 22.20 -44.11
N ALA A 829 -1.16 22.94 -44.53
CA ALA A 829 0.17 22.38 -44.75
C ALA A 829 0.84 22.00 -43.41
N ALA A 830 0.73 22.84 -42.39
CA ALA A 830 1.20 22.49 -41.06
C ALA A 830 0.40 21.34 -40.45
N ALA A 831 -0.93 21.33 -40.59
CA ALA A 831 -1.78 20.23 -40.12
C ALA A 831 -1.35 18.90 -40.72
N GLN A 832 -1.10 18.82 -42.02
CA GLN A 832 -0.65 17.59 -42.70
C GLN A 832 0.71 17.11 -42.17
N ARG A 833 1.68 17.99 -42.00
CA ARG A 833 3.00 17.62 -41.45
C ARG A 833 2.92 17.07 -40.01
N HIS A 834 2.13 17.74 -39.18
CA HIS A 834 1.95 17.32 -37.77
C HIS A 834 1.15 16.02 -37.67
N PHE A 835 0.13 15.76 -38.50
CA PHE A 835 -0.55 14.44 -38.54
C PHE A 835 0.41 13.32 -38.92
N ALA A 836 1.28 13.54 -39.95
CA ALA A 836 2.27 12.56 -40.36
C ALA A 836 3.26 12.25 -39.23
N ALA A 837 3.77 13.29 -38.52
CA ALA A 837 4.67 13.13 -37.38
C ALA A 837 3.99 12.38 -36.22
N ALA A 838 2.71 12.68 -35.93
CA ALA A 838 1.95 12.00 -34.89
C ALA A 838 1.74 10.52 -35.20
N ILE A 839 1.37 10.17 -36.43
CA ILE A 839 1.21 8.77 -36.88
C ILE A 839 2.52 8.01 -36.75
N GLU A 840 3.64 8.61 -37.13
CA GLU A 840 4.96 7.98 -37.00
C GLU A 840 5.31 7.73 -35.53
N MET A 841 5.07 8.70 -34.65
CA MET A 841 5.30 8.57 -33.21
C MET A 841 4.42 7.47 -32.60
N ASP A 842 3.12 7.48 -32.87
CA ASP A 842 2.18 6.50 -32.31
C ASP A 842 2.50 5.06 -32.77
N ARG A 843 2.92 4.89 -34.05
CA ARG A 843 3.38 3.60 -34.59
C ARG A 843 4.68 3.16 -33.94
N ARG A 844 5.64 4.06 -33.76
CA ARG A 844 6.92 3.79 -33.08
C ARG A 844 6.71 3.31 -31.65
N MET A 845 5.77 3.93 -30.94
CA MET A 845 5.40 3.54 -29.57
C MET A 845 4.55 2.27 -29.50
N GLY A 846 4.06 1.74 -30.61
CA GLY A 846 3.13 0.61 -30.62
C GLY A 846 1.78 0.91 -29.94
N SER A 847 1.40 2.19 -29.86
CA SER A 847 0.19 2.63 -29.17
C SER A 847 -1.06 2.48 -30.04
N VAL A 848 -1.80 1.38 -29.89
CA VAL A 848 -3.03 1.12 -30.65
C VAL A 848 -4.13 2.14 -30.31
N VAL A 849 -4.19 2.64 -29.08
CA VAL A 849 -5.17 3.66 -28.64
C VAL A 849 -4.91 5.00 -29.31
N HIS A 850 -3.64 5.42 -29.38
CA HIS A 850 -3.31 6.74 -29.92
C HIS A 850 -3.30 6.73 -31.46
N ILE A 851 -2.81 5.66 -32.11
CA ILE A 851 -2.77 5.59 -33.56
C ILE A 851 -4.19 5.63 -34.15
N SER A 852 -5.15 4.88 -33.59
CA SER A 852 -6.56 4.89 -34.03
C SER A 852 -7.17 6.29 -33.91
N GLU A 853 -6.94 7.02 -32.81
CA GLU A 853 -7.41 8.38 -32.63
C GLU A 853 -6.76 9.34 -33.64
N THR A 854 -5.44 9.26 -33.81
CA THR A 854 -4.71 10.12 -34.74
C THR A 854 -5.22 9.91 -36.19
N LEU A 855 -5.42 8.67 -36.62
CA LEU A 855 -5.99 8.33 -37.94
C LEU A 855 -7.41 8.88 -38.08
N ALA A 856 -8.29 8.71 -37.10
CA ALA A 856 -9.66 9.22 -37.13
C ALA A 856 -9.69 10.77 -37.21
N ARG A 857 -8.83 11.46 -36.46
CA ARG A 857 -8.70 12.93 -36.50
C ARG A 857 -8.12 13.41 -37.83
N HIS A 858 -7.14 12.68 -38.38
CA HIS A 858 -6.61 12.96 -39.71
C HIS A 858 -7.68 12.74 -40.81
N ALA A 859 -8.51 11.69 -40.69
CA ALA A 859 -9.62 11.44 -41.59
C ALA A 859 -10.61 12.62 -41.61
N LEU A 860 -10.98 13.17 -40.45
CA LEU A 860 -11.85 14.37 -40.37
C LEU A 860 -11.20 15.58 -41.05
N PHE A 861 -9.91 15.78 -40.88
CA PHE A 861 -9.17 16.86 -41.52
C PHE A 861 -9.13 16.65 -43.06
N ALA A 862 -8.82 15.46 -43.55
CA ALA A 862 -8.82 15.15 -44.98
C ALA A 862 -10.21 15.38 -45.61
N ALA A 863 -11.27 14.96 -44.90
CA ALA A 863 -12.64 15.19 -45.32
C ALA A 863 -12.97 16.69 -45.42
N SER A 864 -12.55 17.49 -44.45
CA SER A 864 -12.74 18.95 -44.44
C SER A 864 -12.00 19.66 -45.59
N CYS A 865 -10.93 19.04 -46.10
CA CYS A 865 -10.17 19.51 -47.25
C CYS A 865 -10.69 18.95 -48.59
N GLY A 866 -11.79 18.20 -48.60
CA GLY A 866 -12.35 17.58 -49.83
C GLY A 866 -11.61 16.32 -50.31
N ARG A 867 -10.64 15.80 -49.56
CA ARG A 867 -9.88 14.57 -49.89
C ARG A 867 -10.61 13.32 -49.37
N ILE A 868 -11.75 13.06 -50.04
CA ILE A 868 -12.73 12.09 -49.53
C ILE A 868 -12.21 10.65 -49.54
N GLU A 869 -11.49 10.21 -50.58
CA GLU A 869 -10.94 8.84 -50.65
C GLU A 869 -9.88 8.61 -49.55
N GLU A 870 -8.99 9.58 -49.32
CA GLU A 870 -8.03 9.54 -48.25
C GLU A 870 -8.73 9.53 -46.87
N ALA A 871 -9.76 10.37 -46.69
CA ALA A 871 -10.55 10.41 -45.48
C ALA A 871 -11.21 9.07 -45.17
N ARG A 872 -11.82 8.41 -46.15
CA ARG A 872 -12.45 7.09 -46.00
C ARG A 872 -11.43 5.99 -45.69
N HIS A 873 -10.27 6.03 -46.34
CA HIS A 873 -9.20 5.07 -46.10
C HIS A 873 -8.71 5.17 -44.66
N LEU A 874 -8.37 6.38 -44.20
CA LEU A 874 -7.92 6.65 -42.82
C LEU A 874 -8.98 6.29 -41.77
N ALA A 875 -10.27 6.64 -42.05
CA ALA A 875 -11.38 6.30 -41.16
C ALA A 875 -11.60 4.77 -41.08
N GLY A 876 -11.46 4.04 -42.21
CA GLY A 876 -11.55 2.58 -42.24
C GLY A 876 -10.46 1.91 -41.43
N GLU A 877 -9.21 2.38 -41.55
CA GLU A 877 -8.09 1.91 -40.74
C GLU A 877 -8.34 2.21 -39.25
N ALA A 878 -8.69 3.45 -38.90
CA ALA A 878 -9.01 3.87 -37.55
C ALA A 878 -10.10 3.00 -36.88
N ARG A 879 -11.20 2.78 -37.60
CA ARG A 879 -12.34 1.95 -37.17
C ARG A 879 -11.92 0.51 -36.89
N THR A 880 -11.10 -0.07 -37.76
CA THR A 880 -10.61 -1.45 -37.63
C THR A 880 -9.77 -1.59 -36.35
N VAL A 881 -8.80 -0.70 -36.15
CA VAL A 881 -7.92 -0.73 -34.98
C VAL A 881 -8.72 -0.46 -33.69
N ALA A 882 -9.54 0.57 -33.66
CA ALA A 882 -10.35 0.96 -32.50
C ALA A 882 -11.39 -0.11 -32.15
N GLY A 883 -12.04 -0.72 -33.15
CA GLY A 883 -13.02 -1.79 -32.94
C GLY A 883 -12.41 -3.04 -32.31
N ALA A 884 -11.19 -3.39 -32.69
CA ALA A 884 -10.47 -4.55 -32.14
C ALA A 884 -10.21 -4.44 -30.63
N ILE A 885 -10.10 -3.21 -30.09
CA ILE A 885 -9.81 -2.95 -28.68
C ILE A 885 -11.02 -2.39 -27.91
N GLY A 886 -12.19 -2.26 -28.52
CA GLY A 886 -13.38 -1.70 -27.87
C GLY A 886 -13.31 -0.19 -27.60
N GLN A 887 -12.54 0.56 -28.39
CA GLN A 887 -12.41 2.03 -28.29
C GLN A 887 -13.60 2.73 -28.98
N ASN A 888 -14.76 2.62 -28.35
CA ASN A 888 -16.06 3.06 -28.94
C ASN A 888 -16.07 4.55 -29.28
N ARG A 889 -15.35 5.39 -28.58
CA ARG A 889 -15.23 6.82 -28.86
C ARG A 889 -14.64 7.07 -30.24
N VAL A 890 -13.60 6.36 -30.60
CA VAL A 890 -12.92 6.50 -31.90
C VAL A 890 -13.70 5.81 -33.01
N VAL A 891 -14.35 4.66 -32.75
CA VAL A 891 -15.26 4.01 -33.67
C VAL A 891 -16.37 4.97 -34.13
N ALA A 892 -17.02 5.65 -33.17
CA ALA A 892 -18.06 6.63 -33.48
C ALA A 892 -17.52 7.80 -34.33
N LEU A 893 -16.30 8.26 -34.08
CA LEU A 893 -15.64 9.31 -34.83
C LEU A 893 -15.34 8.87 -36.29
N ALA A 894 -14.81 7.68 -36.48
CA ALA A 894 -14.55 7.10 -37.79
C ALA A 894 -15.84 6.87 -38.59
N ASP A 895 -16.88 6.33 -37.94
CA ASP A 895 -18.18 6.12 -38.55
C ASP A 895 -18.83 7.43 -39.04
N SER A 896 -18.60 8.55 -38.34
CA SER A 896 -19.09 9.86 -38.81
C SER A 896 -18.51 10.28 -40.19
N VAL A 897 -17.25 9.89 -40.45
CA VAL A 897 -16.60 10.13 -41.75
C VAL A 897 -17.09 9.13 -42.82
N LEU A 898 -17.24 7.85 -42.42
CA LEU A 898 -17.67 6.78 -43.35
C LEU A 898 -19.14 6.89 -43.74
N ALA A 899 -20.00 7.37 -42.83
CA ALA A 899 -21.43 7.56 -43.09
C ALA A 899 -21.73 8.84 -43.88
N ALA A 900 -20.75 9.74 -44.04
CA ALA A 900 -20.95 10.91 -44.88
C ALA A 900 -21.27 10.48 -46.31
N PRO A 901 -22.35 10.96 -46.89
CA PRO A 901 -22.67 10.64 -48.29
C PRO A 901 -21.50 11.01 -49.21
N PRO A 902 -21.31 10.29 -50.32
CA PRO A 902 -20.25 10.61 -51.26
C PRO A 902 -20.41 12.06 -51.68
N ALA A 903 -19.34 12.84 -51.55
CA ALA A 903 -19.33 14.20 -52.06
C ALA A 903 -19.69 14.18 -53.56
N GLY A 904 -20.45 15.14 -54.00
CA GLY A 904 -20.68 15.33 -55.40
C GLY A 904 -19.36 15.56 -56.17
N PRO A 905 -19.39 15.66 -57.52
CA PRO A 905 -18.20 15.93 -58.33
C PRO A 905 -17.36 17.07 -57.68
N ASP A 906 -16.03 16.95 -57.76
CA ASP A 906 -15.06 17.90 -57.22
C ASP A 906 -15.20 18.20 -55.68
N GLY A 907 -15.78 17.26 -54.92
CA GLY A 907 -15.90 17.38 -53.47
C GLY A 907 -17.02 18.31 -52.99
N LEU A 908 -18.01 18.59 -53.84
CA LEU A 908 -19.20 19.34 -53.45
C LEU A 908 -20.02 18.56 -52.43
N THR A 909 -20.36 19.18 -51.32
CA THR A 909 -21.29 18.62 -50.34
C THR A 909 -22.73 18.63 -50.91
N GLU A 910 -23.59 17.76 -50.38
CA GLU A 910 -25.00 17.72 -50.75
C GLU A 910 -25.67 19.12 -50.67
N ARG A 911 -25.34 19.88 -49.63
CA ARG A 911 -25.82 21.26 -49.44
C ARG A 911 -25.27 22.24 -50.50
N GLU A 912 -23.99 22.08 -50.88
CA GLU A 912 -23.38 22.87 -51.97
C GLU A 912 -23.97 22.51 -53.32
N VAL A 913 -24.33 21.22 -53.57
CA VAL A 913 -25.05 20.80 -54.78
C VAL A 913 -26.44 21.42 -54.81
N GLU A 914 -27.17 21.43 -53.68
CA GLU A 914 -28.47 22.15 -53.60
C GLU A 914 -28.32 23.63 -53.90
N VAL A 915 -27.33 24.30 -53.34
CA VAL A 915 -27.04 25.71 -53.61
C VAL A 915 -26.64 25.93 -55.07
N LEU A 916 -25.82 25.02 -55.59
CA LEU A 916 -25.41 25.06 -57.04
C LEU A 916 -26.56 24.88 -58.01
N ARG A 917 -27.51 24.02 -57.69
CA ARG A 917 -28.76 23.88 -58.44
C ARG A 917 -29.54 25.19 -58.47
N LEU A 918 -29.79 25.79 -57.38
CA LEU A 918 -30.48 27.06 -57.23
C LEU A 918 -29.69 28.22 -57.85
N LEU A 919 -28.39 28.15 -57.87
CA LEU A 919 -27.48 29.10 -58.52
C LEU A 919 -27.61 28.96 -60.05
N ALA A 920 -27.72 27.72 -60.55
CA ALA A 920 -27.96 27.43 -61.97
C ALA A 920 -29.36 27.84 -62.44
N GLU A 921 -30.37 27.84 -61.57
CA GLU A 921 -31.68 28.46 -61.77
C GLU A 921 -31.61 30.00 -61.79
N GLY A 922 -30.48 30.62 -61.60
CA GLY A 922 -30.30 32.04 -61.64
C GLY A 922 -30.64 32.82 -60.31
N LEU A 923 -30.91 32.12 -59.19
CA LEU A 923 -31.35 32.73 -57.98
C LEU A 923 -30.19 33.56 -57.34
N SER A 924 -30.53 34.72 -56.78
CA SER A 924 -29.57 35.50 -55.97
C SER A 924 -29.22 34.83 -54.60
N ASN A 925 -28.13 35.18 -54.00
CA ASN A 925 -27.77 34.66 -52.68
C ASN A 925 -28.86 34.89 -51.62
N ARG A 926 -29.64 35.97 -51.74
CA ARG A 926 -30.80 36.25 -50.91
C ARG A 926 -31.92 35.25 -51.15
N ALA A 927 -32.27 35.03 -52.43
CA ALA A 927 -33.31 34.08 -52.79
C ALA A 927 -32.93 32.63 -52.49
N ILE A 928 -31.64 32.24 -52.62
CA ILE A 928 -31.10 30.97 -52.18
C ILE A 928 -31.24 30.84 -50.64
N GLY A 929 -30.93 31.90 -49.90
CA GLY A 929 -31.08 31.91 -48.44
C GLY A 929 -32.54 31.71 -48.02
N GLU A 930 -33.47 32.42 -48.65
CA GLU A 930 -34.92 32.26 -48.38
C GLU A 930 -35.42 30.85 -48.74
N ARG A 931 -34.96 30.30 -49.84
CA ARG A 931 -35.40 28.96 -50.30
C ARG A 931 -34.86 27.82 -49.44
N LEU A 932 -33.66 27.96 -48.89
CA LEU A 932 -32.98 26.95 -48.12
C LEU A 932 -33.02 27.18 -46.59
N PHE A 933 -33.75 28.22 -46.17
CA PHE A 933 -33.87 28.64 -44.74
C PHE A 933 -32.55 28.94 -44.10
N ILE A 934 -31.60 29.59 -44.83
CA ILE A 934 -30.28 30.02 -44.31
C ILE A 934 -30.07 31.53 -44.48
N SER A 935 -29.13 32.09 -43.72
CA SER A 935 -28.80 33.52 -43.91
C SER A 935 -28.22 33.82 -45.28
N THR A 936 -28.44 35.03 -45.84
CA THR A 936 -27.82 35.49 -47.08
C THR A 936 -26.29 35.35 -47.06
N ASN A 937 -25.70 35.56 -45.88
CA ASN A 937 -24.26 35.42 -45.69
C ASN A 937 -23.79 33.95 -45.74
N THR A 938 -24.59 33.05 -45.21
CA THR A 938 -24.34 31.58 -45.28
C THR A 938 -24.47 31.14 -46.77
N ALA A 939 -25.46 31.61 -47.50
CA ALA A 939 -25.59 31.33 -48.92
C ALA A 939 -24.41 31.86 -49.75
N ALA A 940 -23.92 33.08 -49.45
CA ALA A 940 -22.73 33.63 -50.10
C ALA A 940 -21.44 32.82 -49.78
N ASN A 941 -21.31 32.26 -48.57
CA ASN A 941 -20.19 31.40 -48.20
C ASN A 941 -20.25 30.07 -48.98
N HIS A 942 -21.42 29.45 -49.11
CA HIS A 942 -21.60 28.26 -49.96
C HIS A 942 -21.24 28.53 -51.41
N VAL A 943 -21.73 29.63 -51.99
CA VAL A 943 -21.40 30.01 -53.37
C VAL A 943 -19.88 30.20 -53.55
N ARG A 944 -19.21 30.85 -52.63
CA ARG A 944 -17.76 31.03 -52.68
C ARG A 944 -17.03 29.69 -52.61
N ASN A 945 -17.45 28.77 -51.72
CA ASN A 945 -16.87 27.45 -51.63
C ASN A 945 -17.10 26.62 -52.88
N ILE A 946 -18.27 26.70 -53.48
CA ILE A 946 -18.59 26.06 -54.77
C ILE A 946 -17.63 26.57 -55.89
N LEU A 947 -17.44 27.89 -56.00
CA LEU A 947 -16.51 28.45 -56.98
C LEU A 947 -15.07 27.93 -56.78
N ILE A 948 -14.62 27.84 -55.56
CA ILE A 948 -13.27 27.33 -55.20
C ILE A 948 -13.15 25.83 -55.56
N LYS A 949 -14.15 25.04 -55.21
CA LYS A 949 -14.13 23.59 -55.40
C LYS A 949 -14.26 23.19 -56.90
N THR A 950 -15.10 23.90 -57.62
CA THR A 950 -15.33 23.63 -59.05
C THR A 950 -14.33 24.33 -60.00
N GLY A 951 -13.43 25.16 -59.44
CA GLY A 951 -12.53 26.00 -60.25
C GLY A 951 -13.22 27.07 -61.08
N ALA A 952 -14.50 27.32 -60.84
CA ALA A 952 -15.30 28.31 -61.61
C ALA A 952 -14.90 29.74 -61.18
N ALA A 953 -14.57 30.59 -62.19
CA ALA A 953 -14.16 31.96 -61.91
C ALA A 953 -15.34 32.87 -61.48
N ASN A 954 -16.58 32.47 -61.79
CA ASN A 954 -17.81 33.22 -61.50
C ASN A 954 -19.00 32.28 -61.40
N ARG A 955 -20.15 32.83 -60.97
CA ARG A 955 -21.41 32.09 -60.81
C ARG A 955 -21.97 31.49 -62.11
N THR A 956 -21.72 32.15 -63.30
CA THR A 956 -22.15 31.60 -64.59
C THR A 956 -21.39 30.36 -64.98
N GLN A 957 -20.06 30.36 -64.71
CA GLN A 957 -19.25 29.17 -64.90
C GLN A 957 -19.62 28.05 -63.93
N ALA A 958 -19.98 28.36 -62.67
CA ALA A 958 -20.52 27.37 -61.80
C ALA A 958 -21.87 26.78 -62.22
N ALA A 959 -22.72 27.57 -62.78
CA ALA A 959 -24.00 27.12 -63.43
C ALA A 959 -23.71 26.17 -64.60
N MET A 960 -22.72 26.48 -65.46
CA MET A 960 -22.30 25.62 -66.56
C MET A 960 -21.72 24.33 -66.07
N TYR A 961 -20.89 24.41 -65.06
CA TYR A 961 -20.35 23.23 -64.39
C TYR A 961 -21.44 22.27 -63.86
N ALA A 962 -22.54 22.84 -63.30
CA ALA A 962 -23.68 22.04 -62.86
C ALA A 962 -24.39 21.32 -64.01
N ALA A 963 -24.44 21.94 -65.19
CA ALA A 963 -25.03 21.35 -66.41
C ALA A 963 -24.10 20.24 -66.94
N ASP A 964 -22.79 20.49 -67.05
CA ASP A 964 -21.81 19.55 -67.59
C ASP A 964 -21.63 18.28 -66.73
N HIS A 965 -21.95 18.36 -65.47
CA HIS A 965 -21.83 17.24 -64.46
C HIS A 965 -23.20 16.64 -64.09
N GLU A 966 -24.25 16.92 -64.89
CA GLU A 966 -25.62 16.40 -64.72
C GLU A 966 -26.23 16.64 -63.34
N LEU A 967 -25.83 17.72 -62.67
CA LEU A 967 -26.26 18.03 -61.30
C LEU A 967 -27.60 18.80 -61.23
N LEU A 968 -28.20 19.11 -62.36
CA LEU A 968 -29.47 19.86 -62.49
C LEU A 968 -30.73 18.99 -62.34
N GLY A 969 -30.61 17.66 -62.18
CA GLY A 969 -31.55 16.57 -62.18
C GLY A 969 -32.73 16.49 -61.32
#